data_49e4fc56c2cdce99dcbfc9b34178f9d5
#
_entry.id   49e4fc56c2cdce99dcbfc9b34178f9d5
#
_cell.length_a   1.000
_cell.length_b   1.000
_cell.length_c   1.000
_cell.angle_alpha   90.00
_cell.angle_beta   90.00
_cell.angle_gamma   90.00
#
_symmetry.space_group_name_H-M   'P 1'
#
loop_
_entity.id
_entity.type
_entity.pdbx_description
1 polymer ?
#
loop_
_entity_poly.entity_id
_entity_poly.type
_entity_poly.pdbx_seq_one_letter_code
_entity_poly.pdbx_strand_id
1 'polypeptide(L)'
;MELLWIEAKAGLAGRAIGCGAETSRPISLGPVVRRPSYRDVVVRTVTALILCFAAGAFGPVRAAGSAANVDAARITGADQDPANWVTYGRTYSEQRFSPLARISADNVKQLGLAWYADLDTVRGQEATPLVIDGVLYVSTAWSMVKAFDAKTGTLLWSYDPAVPRVLGVKGCCDVVNRGVAAWKGKIFVGTFDGRLVALDAATGKPVWSVMTVDPSKPYTITQAPRVIKGRVVIGNSGSEYGVRGYISAYDTETGNLVWRFYTVPGDPAQTAESPIMAEAAKTWHGEWWKLGGGGTVWESLSYDPELNLIYFGVGNGLEWNQGHRSASQGDNWFLSSIVAINADTGDYVWHYQATPGEEWDFDAVQQLLLADLTIGGARRQVLMQANKNGFFYVIDRKTGQLISANNFTPVTWASGVDQKTGRPIENPGIRYDRTGKPAQLLPGALGAHSWQAMAFNPKTGLVYIPAQEIPMQYQSVNGFQPAPIGWNVGTATTNLPNVKGYLIAWDPVNQKEVWRANYLGPWNGGVLTTAGNLVVQGNAAGDFSAYRADTGEKLWSTFAQTPVMAAPITYEVDGEQYIAVLVGWGGAYPLLQGKQSDKSGNERNVSRMLAFKIGGRANLPALPPEPKLTLDPPAATADAATVAAGEALFGRFCGVCHGEAAVGGGVVPDLRGSPFIAVDAWYSIVLDGALKEGGMAPFESVLDRTQASAIRDYVIQRANADDTARSAKTLRQPNPNRGSIIVAQGTASGAAACAQCHAFSGGSDGTGAFPRIAGQSASYLSRQLRDFASGVRMNAVMTPIARALSPDDIDDVAAYFANVETPLLPLASADPDLVRKGEALAATGNAAKGIPGCGVCHGAGGVGEPPTIPYLAGQYAHYTALQLQMWQRGFRRNSPEAMALFAKKLDDQEIAAVAAYYQQARPSAAAAVQPNR
;
A
#
# COMPACT_ATOMS: atom_id res chain seq x y z
N MET A 1 21.20 -15.93 -23.62
CA MET A 1 21.99 -16.40 -24.76
C MET A 1 22.16 -17.92 -24.66
N GLU A 2 21.06 -18.61 -24.36
CA GLU A 2 20.98 -20.07 -24.22
C GLU A 2 19.69 -20.68 -24.80
N LEU A 3 19.14 -20.09 -25.84
CA LEU A 3 17.90 -20.57 -26.48
C LEU A 3 17.99 -20.60 -28.03
N LEU A 4 19.19 -20.88 -28.56
CA LEU A 4 19.39 -20.97 -30.01
C LEU A 4 20.40 -22.10 -30.40
N TRP A 5 20.37 -23.26 -29.68
CA TRP A 5 21.27 -24.40 -30.00
C TRP A 5 20.61 -25.77 -29.96
N ILE A 6 19.33 -25.90 -30.23
CA ILE A 6 18.66 -27.19 -30.38
C ILE A 6 17.74 -27.15 -31.63
N GLU A 7 18.33 -27.10 -32.79
CA GLU A 7 17.68 -27.54 -34.05
C GLU A 7 18.71 -27.66 -35.20
N ALA A 8 19.67 -28.55 -35.05
CA ALA A 8 20.51 -29.00 -36.17
C ALA A 8 21.15 -30.32 -35.86
N LYS A 9 20.37 -31.38 -35.61
CA LYS A 9 20.83 -32.78 -35.73
C LYS A 9 19.63 -33.71 -35.83
N ALA A 10 19.06 -33.83 -37.00
CA ALA A 10 18.43 -35.09 -37.49
C ALA A 10 18.12 -34.98 -38.96
N GLY A 11 18.76 -35.78 -39.75
CA GLY A 11 18.28 -36.02 -41.11
C GLY A 11 19.35 -36.07 -42.22
N LEU A 12 20.30 -36.97 -42.16
CA LEU A 12 21.05 -37.43 -43.31
C LEU A 12 21.22 -38.94 -43.24
N ALA A 13 20.34 -39.64 -43.91
CA ALA A 13 20.64 -41.00 -44.36
C ALA A 13 19.77 -41.38 -45.59
N GLY A 14 20.39 -41.47 -46.79
CA GLY A 14 20.02 -42.54 -47.70
C GLY A 14 19.21 -42.22 -48.93
N ARG A 15 19.77 -42.00 -50.06
CA ARG A 15 19.90 -43.00 -51.12
C ARG A 15 20.29 -42.40 -52.48
N ALA A 16 21.31 -43.00 -53.05
CA ALA A 16 21.80 -42.80 -54.42
C ALA A 16 20.95 -43.57 -55.45
N ILE A 17 20.86 -43.05 -56.64
CA ILE A 17 20.73 -43.63 -57.97
C ILE A 17 20.84 -42.44 -58.90
N GLY A 18 21.69 -42.28 -59.91
CA GLY A 18 22.44 -43.11 -60.80
C GLY A 18 22.19 -42.69 -62.22
N CYS A 19 23.29 -42.45 -62.97
CA CYS A 19 23.43 -42.46 -64.45
C CYS A 19 23.03 -41.25 -65.29
N GLY A 20 24.00 -40.90 -66.14
CA GLY A 20 23.85 -40.43 -67.53
C GLY A 20 24.85 -39.39 -67.99
N ALA A 21 25.94 -39.87 -68.54
CA ALA A 21 26.95 -39.05 -69.23
C ALA A 21 26.44 -38.63 -70.60
N GLU A 22 26.81 -37.48 -71.13
CA GLU A 22 27.35 -37.35 -72.49
C GLU A 22 28.02 -36.01 -72.75
N THR A 23 29.06 -36.12 -73.50
CA THR A 23 30.14 -35.28 -73.97
C THR A 23 29.73 -34.10 -74.88
N SER A 24 30.49 -33.01 -74.89
CA SER A 24 31.27 -32.51 -76.06
C SER A 24 31.72 -31.02 -75.88
N ARG A 25 32.92 -30.88 -76.16
CA ARG A 25 33.97 -29.92 -76.51
C ARG A 25 33.72 -28.45 -76.75
N PRO A 26 34.78 -27.62 -76.83
CA PRO A 26 34.82 -26.27 -76.24
C PRO A 26 34.86 -25.14 -77.31
N ILE A 27 34.46 -23.93 -76.94
CA ILE A 27 34.77 -22.73 -77.63
C ILE A 27 35.34 -21.67 -76.70
N SER A 28 36.52 -21.14 -77.06
CA SER A 28 37.25 -20.08 -76.42
C SER A 28 36.57 -18.72 -76.64
N LEU A 29 36.69 -17.76 -75.73
CA LEU A 29 37.15 -16.41 -75.94
C LEU A 29 36.80 -15.42 -74.80
N GLY A 30 37.74 -14.62 -74.40
CA GLY A 30 37.68 -13.25 -73.91
C GLY A 30 37.57 -13.02 -72.39
N PRO A 31 38.22 -11.99 -71.90
CA PRO A 31 38.41 -11.74 -70.47
C PRO A 31 37.10 -11.19 -69.90
N VAL A 32 36.43 -11.96 -69.01
CA VAL A 32 35.26 -11.53 -68.27
C VAL A 32 35.73 -10.85 -66.99
N VAL A 33 35.41 -9.59 -66.86
CA VAL A 33 35.47 -8.84 -65.61
C VAL A 33 34.69 -9.60 -64.51
N ARG A 34 35.38 -10.06 -63.46
CA ARG A 34 34.76 -10.72 -62.33
C ARG A 34 33.90 -9.72 -61.56
N ARG A 35 32.59 -9.88 -61.64
CA ARG A 35 31.69 -9.28 -60.61
C ARG A 35 31.87 -10.02 -59.28
N PRO A 36 31.96 -9.29 -58.13
CA PRO A 36 32.08 -9.94 -56.82
C PRO A 36 30.83 -10.81 -56.58
N SER A 37 31.06 -11.98 -55.98
CA SER A 37 29.96 -12.94 -55.69
C SER A 37 29.02 -12.38 -54.63
N TYR A 38 27.76 -12.77 -54.70
CA TYR A 38 26.72 -12.40 -53.73
C TYR A 38 27.15 -12.67 -52.28
N ARG A 39 28.06 -13.61 -52.02
CA ARG A 39 28.62 -13.88 -50.70
C ARG A 39 29.53 -12.74 -50.17
N ASP A 40 30.29 -12.07 -50.98
CA ASP A 40 31.21 -11.00 -50.56
C ASP A 40 30.45 -9.72 -50.23
N VAL A 41 29.31 -9.44 -50.87
CA VAL A 41 28.43 -8.30 -50.60
C VAL A 41 27.65 -8.54 -49.29
N VAL A 42 27.14 -9.76 -49.08
CA VAL A 42 26.41 -10.10 -47.84
C VAL A 42 27.33 -10.08 -46.60
N VAL A 43 28.55 -10.60 -46.71
CA VAL A 43 29.49 -10.59 -45.58
C VAL A 43 29.93 -9.17 -45.21
N ARG A 44 30.19 -8.30 -46.20
CA ARG A 44 30.56 -6.89 -45.94
C ARG A 44 29.41 -6.05 -45.42
N THR A 45 28.18 -6.32 -45.83
CA THR A 45 26.99 -5.59 -45.35
C THR A 45 26.59 -6.08 -43.96
N VAL A 46 26.70 -7.36 -43.69
CA VAL A 46 26.42 -7.91 -42.32
C VAL A 46 27.50 -7.45 -41.33
N THR A 47 28.79 -7.40 -41.70
CA THR A 47 29.85 -6.91 -40.84
C THR A 47 29.70 -5.41 -40.56
N ALA A 48 29.28 -4.60 -41.52
CA ALA A 48 29.01 -3.17 -41.31
C ALA A 48 27.75 -2.94 -40.47
N LEU A 49 26.68 -3.76 -40.61
CA LEU A 49 25.48 -3.70 -39.79
C LEU A 49 25.73 -4.19 -38.34
N ILE A 50 26.56 -5.19 -38.13
CA ILE A 50 26.94 -5.66 -36.80
C ILE A 50 27.84 -4.63 -36.09
N LEU A 51 28.72 -3.93 -36.80
CA LEU A 51 29.53 -2.84 -36.24
C LEU A 51 28.70 -1.55 -35.95
N CYS A 52 27.66 -1.26 -36.72
CA CYS A 52 26.75 -0.15 -36.45
C CYS A 52 25.76 -0.48 -35.30
N PHE A 53 25.33 -1.74 -35.11
CA PHE A 53 24.54 -2.16 -33.96
C PHE A 53 25.34 -2.27 -32.66
N ALA A 54 26.63 -2.60 -32.75
CA ALA A 54 27.53 -2.61 -31.59
C ALA A 54 27.94 -1.20 -31.11
N ALA A 55 27.88 -0.18 -31.97
CA ALA A 55 28.19 1.20 -31.61
C ALA A 55 26.98 2.00 -31.09
N GLY A 56 25.75 1.48 -31.28
CA GLY A 56 24.51 2.11 -30.81
C GLY A 56 23.99 1.61 -29.47
N ALA A 57 24.59 0.57 -28.87
CA ALA A 57 24.09 -0.09 -27.64
C ALA A 57 24.97 0.15 -26.40
N PHE A 58 26.09 0.88 -26.54
CA PHE A 58 26.82 1.35 -25.37
C PHE A 58 26.59 2.86 -25.22
N GLY A 59 25.49 3.22 -24.52
CA GLY A 59 25.49 4.46 -23.78
C GLY A 59 26.72 4.47 -22.86
N PRO A 60 27.23 5.63 -22.42
CA PRO A 60 28.45 5.67 -21.63
C PRO A 60 28.30 4.72 -20.45
N VAL A 61 29.12 3.66 -20.43
CA VAL A 61 29.33 2.82 -19.26
C VAL A 61 29.79 3.79 -18.17
N ARG A 62 28.87 4.23 -17.32
CA ARG A 62 29.18 4.98 -16.13
C ARG A 62 30.23 4.15 -15.38
N ALA A 63 31.37 4.74 -15.08
CA ALA A 63 32.46 4.05 -14.39
C ALA A 63 31.85 3.25 -13.20
N ALA A 64 32.10 1.95 -13.16
CA ALA A 64 31.61 1.03 -12.13
C ALA A 64 32.33 1.34 -10.80
N GLY A 65 32.02 2.48 -10.19
CA GLY A 65 32.73 2.88 -8.99
C GLY A 65 31.99 3.84 -8.07
N SER A 66 30.78 4.33 -8.41
CA SER A 66 30.20 5.42 -7.63
C SER A 66 28.67 5.50 -7.55
N ALA A 67 27.93 4.41 -7.82
CA ALA A 67 26.48 4.44 -7.59
C ALA A 67 26.22 4.76 -6.11
N ALA A 68 25.44 5.83 -5.83
CA ALA A 68 25.07 6.29 -4.50
C ALA A 68 26.27 6.44 -3.52
N ASN A 69 27.38 7.02 -3.99
CA ASN A 69 28.53 7.32 -3.13
C ASN A 69 28.24 8.53 -2.23
N VAL A 70 27.50 8.31 -1.16
CA VAL A 70 27.11 9.28 -0.15
C VAL A 70 27.91 9.04 1.11
N ASP A 71 28.43 10.10 1.73
CA ASP A 71 29.06 10.08 3.04
C ASP A 71 28.59 11.28 3.88
N ALA A 72 29.13 11.43 5.09
CA ALA A 72 28.75 12.50 6.00
C ALA A 72 29.06 13.89 5.42
N ALA A 73 30.16 14.04 4.70
CA ALA A 73 30.56 15.30 4.10
C ALA A 73 29.59 15.72 3.00
N ARG A 74 29.16 14.77 2.15
CA ARG A 74 28.17 15.01 1.10
C ARG A 74 26.81 15.38 1.65
N ILE A 75 26.35 14.71 2.75
CA ILE A 75 25.05 15.04 3.39
C ILE A 75 25.13 16.43 4.04
N THR A 76 26.20 16.73 4.77
CA THR A 76 26.40 18.03 5.42
C THR A 76 26.56 19.15 4.40
N GLY A 77 27.26 18.87 3.30
CA GLY A 77 27.50 19.79 2.18
C GLY A 77 26.43 19.76 1.09
N ALA A 78 25.23 19.24 1.36
CA ALA A 78 24.20 19.06 0.34
C ALA A 78 23.73 20.39 -0.32
N ASP A 79 23.94 21.54 0.32
CA ASP A 79 23.66 22.84 -0.29
C ASP A 79 24.63 23.22 -1.42
N GLN A 80 25.84 22.64 -1.43
CA GLN A 80 26.81 22.75 -2.54
C GLN A 80 26.58 21.66 -3.61
N ASP A 81 25.72 20.67 -3.34
CA ASP A 81 25.31 19.62 -4.27
C ASP A 81 23.79 19.62 -4.50
N PRO A 82 23.20 20.76 -4.95
CA PRO A 82 21.76 20.94 -5.01
C PRO A 82 21.05 20.05 -6.03
N ALA A 83 21.80 19.48 -6.99
CA ALA A 83 21.29 18.57 -8.00
C ALA A 83 20.79 17.24 -7.41
N ASN A 84 21.19 16.92 -6.19
CA ASN A 84 20.91 15.66 -5.53
C ASN A 84 19.98 15.83 -4.32
N TRP A 85 19.29 14.72 -3.95
CA TRP A 85 18.48 14.57 -2.73
C TRP A 85 18.99 13.33 -1.99
N VAL A 86 20.02 13.51 -1.18
CA VAL A 86 20.89 12.41 -0.70
C VAL A 86 20.45 11.72 0.59
N THR A 87 19.51 12.32 1.34
CA THR A 87 18.89 11.74 2.53
C THR A 87 17.42 12.18 2.64
N TYR A 88 16.64 11.62 3.52
CA TYR A 88 15.18 11.78 3.64
C TYR A 88 14.73 13.26 3.61
N GLY A 89 15.30 14.10 4.48
CA GLY A 89 15.01 15.54 4.55
C GLY A 89 15.96 16.40 3.72
N ARG A 90 16.75 15.82 2.83
CA ARG A 90 17.80 16.37 2.00
C ARG A 90 19.10 16.64 2.77
N THR A 91 19.04 17.09 4.01
CA THR A 91 20.16 17.32 4.93
C THR A 91 19.87 16.67 6.29
N TYR A 92 20.85 16.62 7.17
CA TYR A 92 20.65 16.13 8.55
C TYR A 92 19.68 16.97 9.38
N SER A 93 19.48 18.26 9.02
CA SER A 93 18.51 19.14 9.68
C SER A 93 17.06 18.91 9.26
N GLU A 94 16.81 18.02 8.32
CA GLU A 94 15.47 17.56 7.87
C GLU A 94 14.57 18.68 7.35
N GLN A 95 15.11 19.85 6.93
CA GLN A 95 14.31 21.03 6.55
C GLN A 95 13.50 20.86 5.26
N ARG A 96 13.82 19.87 4.41
CA ARG A 96 13.17 19.66 3.12
C ARG A 96 13.13 20.92 2.24
N PHE A 97 14.17 21.73 2.38
CA PHE A 97 14.43 22.91 1.56
C PHE A 97 15.47 22.58 0.50
N SER A 98 15.23 23.00 -0.74
CA SER A 98 16.20 22.90 -1.84
C SER A 98 16.66 24.30 -2.29
N PRO A 99 17.99 24.55 -2.47
CA PRO A 99 18.49 25.79 -3.03
C PRO A 99 18.24 25.91 -4.53
N LEU A 100 17.71 24.89 -5.22
CA LEU A 100 17.34 24.96 -6.63
C LEU A 100 16.22 26.00 -6.84
N ALA A 101 16.36 26.82 -7.90
CA ALA A 101 15.45 27.91 -8.21
C ALA A 101 15.10 28.04 -9.71
N ARG A 102 15.53 27.07 -10.55
CA ARG A 102 15.15 27.07 -11.98
C ARG A 102 13.66 26.92 -12.18
N ILE A 103 12.99 26.13 -11.31
CA ILE A 103 11.54 26.12 -11.16
C ILE A 103 11.22 27.11 -10.04
N SER A 104 10.51 28.18 -10.36
CA SER A 104 10.24 29.29 -9.46
C SER A 104 8.77 29.73 -9.52
N ALA A 105 8.38 30.62 -8.62
CA ALA A 105 7.06 31.22 -8.62
C ALA A 105 6.72 31.91 -9.95
N ASP A 106 7.69 32.36 -10.73
CA ASP A 106 7.48 33.09 -11.99
C ASP A 106 7.19 32.15 -13.18
N ASN A 107 7.73 30.93 -13.17
CA ASN A 107 7.64 30.01 -14.32
C ASN A 107 6.93 28.67 -14.02
N VAL A 108 6.57 28.39 -12.76
CA VAL A 108 5.93 27.12 -12.37
C VAL A 108 4.62 26.82 -13.12
N LYS A 109 3.97 27.82 -13.69
CA LYS A 109 2.79 27.64 -14.57
C LYS A 109 3.09 26.84 -15.83
N GLN A 110 4.37 26.73 -16.22
CA GLN A 110 4.84 25.93 -17.36
C GLN A 110 5.27 24.50 -16.96
N LEU A 111 5.10 24.13 -15.67
CA LEU A 111 5.44 22.81 -15.17
C LEU A 111 4.52 21.76 -15.79
N GLY A 112 5.10 20.71 -16.35
CA GLY A 112 4.35 19.60 -16.93
C GLY A 112 5.00 18.26 -16.60
N LEU A 113 4.26 17.18 -16.79
CA LEU A 113 4.77 15.83 -16.56
C LEU A 113 5.92 15.51 -17.52
N ALA A 114 7.08 15.14 -16.98
CA ALA A 114 8.23 14.69 -17.75
C ALA A 114 8.17 13.19 -18.03
N TRP A 115 7.90 12.41 -17.00
CA TRP A 115 7.74 10.96 -17.07
C TRP A 115 6.93 10.43 -15.88
N TYR A 116 6.44 9.21 -16.02
CA TYR A 116 5.83 8.44 -14.94
C TYR A 116 6.25 6.98 -15.01
N ALA A 117 6.15 6.28 -13.88
CA ALA A 117 6.32 4.83 -13.80
C ALA A 117 5.21 4.24 -12.93
N ASP A 118 4.47 3.27 -13.47
CA ASP A 118 3.48 2.53 -12.70
C ASP A 118 4.18 1.62 -11.69
N LEU A 119 3.64 1.53 -10.48
CA LEU A 119 4.10 0.62 -9.43
C LEU A 119 3.20 -0.61 -9.38
N ASP A 120 3.77 -1.73 -8.97
CA ASP A 120 3.14 -3.05 -8.93
C ASP A 120 2.33 -3.30 -7.66
N THR A 121 1.77 -2.27 -7.06
CA THR A 121 1.01 -2.32 -5.82
C THR A 121 -0.17 -1.34 -5.84
N VAL A 122 -1.23 -1.69 -5.12
CA VAL A 122 -2.37 -0.82 -4.83
C VAL A 122 -2.40 -0.40 -3.35
N ARG A 123 -1.33 -0.72 -2.59
CA ARG A 123 -1.20 -0.34 -1.18
C ARG A 123 -0.57 1.06 -1.07
N GLY A 124 -0.65 1.65 0.13
CA GLY A 124 -0.24 3.03 0.39
C GLY A 124 1.19 3.39 0.01
N GLN A 125 1.37 4.60 -0.50
CA GLN A 125 2.66 5.15 -0.91
C GLN A 125 3.01 6.34 -0.01
N GLU A 126 4.01 6.16 0.88
CA GLU A 126 4.43 7.19 1.86
C GLU A 126 5.89 7.62 1.71
N ALA A 127 6.67 6.93 0.84
CA ALA A 127 8.11 7.10 0.80
C ALA A 127 8.55 8.43 0.19
N THR A 128 9.57 9.03 0.81
CA THR A 128 10.37 10.08 0.18
C THR A 128 11.43 9.42 -0.70
N PRO A 129 11.50 9.72 -2.01
CA PRO A 129 12.56 9.23 -2.88
C PRO A 129 13.91 9.88 -2.55
N LEU A 130 15.01 9.19 -2.86
CA LEU A 130 16.36 9.80 -2.95
C LEU A 130 16.77 9.91 -4.42
N VAL A 131 17.47 10.97 -4.77
CA VAL A 131 18.13 11.09 -6.07
C VAL A 131 19.60 11.32 -5.86
N ILE A 132 20.42 10.42 -6.41
CA ILE A 132 21.87 10.44 -6.25
C ILE A 132 22.50 10.14 -7.60
N ASP A 133 23.23 11.13 -8.13
CA ASP A 133 23.98 11.01 -9.39
C ASP A 133 23.11 10.52 -10.56
N GLY A 134 21.86 11.03 -10.66
CA GLY A 134 20.92 10.73 -11.74
C GLY A 134 20.18 9.41 -11.57
N VAL A 135 20.29 8.72 -10.43
CA VAL A 135 19.49 7.55 -10.09
C VAL A 135 18.52 7.89 -8.97
N LEU A 136 17.24 7.58 -9.18
CA LEU A 136 16.18 7.75 -8.20
C LEU A 136 15.94 6.42 -7.48
N TYR A 137 16.13 6.39 -6.16
CA TYR A 137 15.90 5.24 -5.29
C TYR A 137 14.66 5.47 -4.43
N VAL A 138 13.78 4.49 -4.35
CA VAL A 138 12.55 4.61 -3.59
C VAL A 138 12.08 3.26 -3.04
N SER A 139 11.50 3.27 -1.84
CA SER A 139 10.74 2.14 -1.34
C SER A 139 9.25 2.29 -1.67
N THR A 140 8.54 1.16 -1.71
CA THR A 140 7.08 1.12 -1.89
C THR A 140 6.47 0.24 -0.79
N ALA A 141 5.16 0.06 -0.81
CA ALA A 141 4.48 -0.86 0.11
C ALA A 141 5.17 -2.25 0.12
N TRP A 142 5.06 -2.96 1.24
CA TRP A 142 5.75 -4.24 1.50
C TRP A 142 7.29 -4.11 1.53
N SER A 143 7.78 -2.87 1.69
CA SER A 143 9.23 -2.56 1.73
C SER A 143 10.00 -2.96 0.46
N MET A 144 9.32 -3.04 -0.67
CA MET A 144 9.98 -3.24 -1.96
C MET A 144 10.81 -2.01 -2.29
N VAL A 145 11.98 -2.19 -2.91
CA VAL A 145 12.87 -1.08 -3.31
C VAL A 145 13.05 -1.08 -4.82
N LYS A 146 12.96 0.09 -5.41
CA LYS A 146 13.13 0.29 -6.85
C LYS A 146 14.14 1.41 -7.11
N ALA A 147 14.93 1.23 -8.18
CA ALA A 147 15.78 2.28 -8.72
C ALA A 147 15.34 2.62 -10.14
N PHE A 148 15.25 3.91 -10.42
CA PHE A 148 14.88 4.43 -11.72
C PHE A 148 15.98 5.38 -12.25
N ASP A 149 16.14 5.44 -13.54
CA ASP A 149 16.84 6.56 -14.18
C ASP A 149 16.05 7.85 -13.90
N ALA A 150 16.65 8.80 -13.21
CA ALA A 150 15.95 9.99 -12.73
C ALA A 150 15.51 10.95 -13.86
N LYS A 151 16.11 10.84 -15.06
CA LYS A 151 15.77 11.65 -16.25
C LYS A 151 14.58 11.07 -17.01
N THR A 152 14.48 9.74 -17.10
CA THR A 152 13.58 9.05 -18.02
C THR A 152 12.47 8.24 -17.32
N GLY A 153 12.65 7.91 -16.04
CA GLY A 153 11.75 7.01 -15.31
C GLY A 153 11.92 5.54 -15.66
N THR A 154 12.97 5.19 -16.43
CA THR A 154 13.25 3.78 -16.76
C THR A 154 13.65 3.02 -15.50
N LEU A 155 12.99 1.90 -15.23
CA LEU A 155 13.34 1.01 -14.12
C LEU A 155 14.71 0.37 -14.37
N LEU A 156 15.64 0.58 -13.45
CA LEU A 156 17.00 0.02 -13.52
C LEU A 156 17.06 -1.33 -12.81
N TRP A 157 16.50 -1.41 -11.61
CA TRP A 157 16.35 -2.65 -10.85
C TRP A 157 15.22 -2.56 -9.83
N SER A 158 14.76 -3.70 -9.35
CA SER A 158 13.77 -3.85 -8.30
C SER A 158 14.19 -4.96 -7.33
N TYR A 159 13.99 -4.72 -6.04
CA TYR A 159 14.21 -5.69 -4.96
C TYR A 159 12.90 -5.94 -4.22
N ASP A 160 12.49 -7.20 -4.08
CA ASP A 160 11.40 -7.64 -3.21
C ASP A 160 12.00 -8.37 -2.00
N PRO A 161 11.82 -7.85 -0.76
CA PRO A 161 12.27 -8.52 0.45
C PRO A 161 11.48 -9.80 0.77
N ALA A 162 10.46 -10.13 0.00
CA ALA A 162 9.58 -11.29 0.19
C ALA A 162 8.94 -11.32 1.59
N VAL A 163 8.45 -10.17 2.08
CA VAL A 163 7.74 -10.08 3.35
C VAL A 163 6.49 -10.97 3.31
N PRO A 164 6.30 -11.91 4.25
CA PRO A 164 5.11 -12.73 4.31
C PRO A 164 3.84 -11.89 4.42
N ARG A 165 2.92 -12.02 3.46
CA ARG A 165 1.73 -11.15 3.35
C ARG A 165 0.81 -11.25 4.57
N VAL A 166 0.78 -12.39 5.26
CA VAL A 166 0.04 -12.59 6.51
C VAL A 166 0.45 -11.61 7.62
N LEU A 167 1.66 -11.07 7.58
CA LEU A 167 2.13 -10.08 8.56
C LEU A 167 1.43 -8.73 8.43
N GLY A 168 0.70 -8.48 7.35
CA GLY A 168 -0.07 -7.24 7.18
C GLY A 168 -1.02 -6.93 8.34
N VAL A 169 -1.51 -7.96 9.04
CA VAL A 169 -2.35 -7.83 10.25
C VAL A 169 -1.63 -7.15 11.42
N LYS A 170 -0.30 -7.13 11.42
CA LYS A 170 0.53 -6.47 12.44
C LYS A 170 0.76 -4.97 12.17
N GLY A 171 0.18 -4.41 11.11
CA GLY A 171 0.30 -3.01 10.74
C GLY A 171 -0.98 -2.25 11.01
N CYS A 172 -0.95 -1.27 11.92
CA CYS A 172 -2.09 -0.37 12.17
C CYS A 172 -2.47 0.47 10.94
N CYS A 173 -1.49 0.75 10.09
CA CYS A 173 -1.52 1.89 9.19
C CYS A 173 -1.10 1.49 7.77
N ASP A 174 -1.52 0.31 7.30
CA ASP A 174 -1.11 -0.32 6.06
C ASP A 174 0.36 -0.84 6.12
N VAL A 175 0.75 -1.55 5.09
CA VAL A 175 2.10 -2.13 4.91
C VAL A 175 3.04 -1.15 4.23
N VAL A 176 3.00 0.09 4.71
CA VAL A 176 3.75 1.21 4.15
C VAL A 176 5.24 1.14 4.45
N ASN A 177 6.02 1.86 3.67
CA ASN A 177 7.43 2.13 3.94
C ASN A 177 7.72 3.59 3.56
N ARG A 178 8.44 4.33 4.42
CA ARG A 178 8.61 5.79 4.28
C ARG A 178 9.89 6.20 3.57
N GLY A 179 10.76 5.25 3.21
CA GLY A 179 11.95 5.57 2.42
C GLY A 179 13.15 4.67 2.68
N VAL A 180 14.21 5.00 1.99
CA VAL A 180 15.51 4.33 2.07
C VAL A 180 16.59 5.31 2.51
N ALA A 181 17.76 4.80 2.92
CA ALA A 181 18.95 5.61 3.13
C ALA A 181 20.08 5.14 2.23
N ALA A 182 21.04 6.03 1.93
CA ALA A 182 22.17 5.74 1.07
C ALA A 182 23.50 5.99 1.79
N TRP A 183 24.49 5.11 1.59
CA TRP A 183 25.83 5.29 2.12
C TRP A 183 26.85 4.44 1.37
N LYS A 184 27.92 5.08 0.84
CA LYS A 184 29.09 4.44 0.22
C LYS A 184 28.73 3.26 -0.69
N GLY A 185 27.84 3.49 -1.66
CA GLY A 185 27.44 2.48 -2.63
C GLY A 185 26.37 1.50 -2.17
N LYS A 186 25.78 1.70 -1.02
CA LYS A 186 24.69 0.85 -0.48
C LYS A 186 23.41 1.65 -0.30
N ILE A 187 22.29 0.96 -0.46
CA ILE A 187 20.92 1.43 -0.12
C ILE A 187 20.41 0.58 1.04
N PHE A 188 19.91 1.23 2.09
CA PHE A 188 19.40 0.58 3.30
C PHE A 188 17.89 0.73 3.39
N VAL A 189 17.21 -0.36 3.71
CA VAL A 189 15.76 -0.37 3.92
C VAL A 189 15.42 -1.18 5.17
N GLY A 190 14.56 -0.62 6.02
CA GLY A 190 13.88 -1.38 7.07
C GLY A 190 12.68 -2.11 6.45
N THR A 191 12.58 -3.42 6.66
CA THR A 191 11.48 -4.20 6.08
C THR A 191 10.37 -4.40 7.10
N PHE A 192 9.13 -4.52 6.61
CA PHE A 192 7.95 -4.62 7.44
C PHE A 192 7.99 -5.80 8.43
N ASP A 193 8.71 -6.87 8.11
CA ASP A 193 8.93 -8.04 8.97
C ASP A 193 10.09 -7.86 9.98
N GLY A 194 10.63 -6.65 10.14
CA GLY A 194 11.61 -6.32 11.16
C GLY A 194 13.07 -6.52 10.78
N ARG A 195 13.40 -6.79 9.51
CA ARG A 195 14.78 -6.83 9.03
C ARG A 195 15.29 -5.44 8.65
N LEU A 196 16.58 -5.24 8.78
CA LEU A 196 17.31 -4.16 8.11
C LEU A 196 18.17 -4.80 7.00
N VAL A 197 18.00 -4.30 5.78
CA VAL A 197 18.66 -4.85 4.59
C VAL A 197 19.53 -3.79 3.94
N ALA A 198 20.77 -4.14 3.61
CA ALA A 198 21.65 -3.35 2.75
C ALA A 198 21.67 -3.94 1.35
N LEU A 199 21.41 -3.09 0.36
CA LEU A 199 21.44 -3.43 -1.07
C LEU A 199 22.63 -2.75 -1.73
N ASP A 200 23.28 -3.42 -2.68
CA ASP A 200 24.19 -2.78 -3.61
C ASP A 200 23.43 -1.76 -4.47
N ALA A 201 23.82 -0.52 -4.43
CA ALA A 201 23.09 0.57 -5.07
C ALA A 201 23.04 0.49 -6.60
N ALA A 202 24.03 -0.16 -7.23
CA ALA A 202 24.07 -0.31 -8.68
C ALA A 202 23.17 -1.45 -9.18
N THR A 203 22.99 -2.50 -8.39
CA THR A 203 22.37 -3.75 -8.84
C THR A 203 21.10 -4.15 -8.09
N GLY A 204 20.85 -3.55 -6.93
CA GLY A 204 19.75 -3.93 -6.05
C GLY A 204 19.91 -5.28 -5.35
N LYS A 205 21.09 -5.91 -5.45
CA LYS A 205 21.35 -7.18 -4.79
C LYS A 205 21.62 -6.99 -3.30
N PRO A 206 21.07 -7.87 -2.42
CA PRO A 206 21.38 -7.82 -1.00
C PRO A 206 22.87 -8.01 -0.73
N VAL A 207 23.47 -7.12 0.07
CA VAL A 207 24.85 -7.22 0.59
C VAL A 207 24.81 -7.94 1.94
N TRP A 208 23.88 -7.50 2.81
CA TRP A 208 23.60 -8.16 4.07
C TRP A 208 22.16 -7.90 4.51
N SER A 209 21.66 -8.74 5.40
CA SER A 209 20.33 -8.63 6.00
C SER A 209 20.40 -9.09 7.45
N VAL A 210 19.93 -8.28 8.39
CA VAL A 210 19.91 -8.60 9.82
C VAL A 210 18.52 -8.41 10.40
N MET A 211 18.12 -9.30 11.30
CA MET A 211 16.89 -9.15 12.08
C MET A 211 17.13 -8.14 13.20
N THR A 212 16.35 -7.08 13.26
CA THR A 212 16.49 -5.99 14.25
C THR A 212 15.54 -6.11 15.42
N VAL A 213 14.51 -6.95 15.28
CA VAL A 213 13.42 -7.13 16.23
C VAL A 213 13.38 -8.57 16.75
N ASP A 214 12.62 -8.82 17.81
CA ASP A 214 12.22 -10.16 18.21
C ASP A 214 11.09 -10.66 17.29
N PRO A 215 11.33 -11.65 16.41
CA PRO A 215 10.35 -12.11 15.44
C PRO A 215 9.14 -12.83 16.06
N SER A 216 9.25 -13.25 17.33
CA SER A 216 8.13 -13.85 18.08
C SER A 216 7.08 -12.83 18.49
N LYS A 217 7.42 -11.53 18.48
CA LYS A 217 6.55 -10.42 18.84
C LYS A 217 6.02 -9.69 17.58
N PRO A 218 4.94 -8.92 17.72
CA PRO A 218 4.33 -8.24 16.59
C PRO A 218 5.02 -6.94 16.16
N TYR A 219 6.35 -6.90 16.21
CA TYR A 219 7.12 -5.78 15.66
C TYR A 219 6.98 -5.64 14.16
N THR A 220 7.00 -4.40 13.70
CA THR A 220 7.14 -4.05 12.28
C THR A 220 8.14 -2.89 12.14
N ILE A 221 8.55 -2.58 10.89
CA ILE A 221 9.31 -1.38 10.58
C ILE A 221 8.66 -0.70 9.38
N THR A 222 8.32 0.59 9.54
CA THR A 222 7.76 1.44 8.50
C THR A 222 8.60 2.68 8.24
N GLN A 223 9.56 2.96 9.13
CA GLN A 223 10.43 4.13 9.15
C GLN A 223 11.44 4.10 8.00
N ALA A 224 11.76 5.28 7.45
CA ALA A 224 12.96 5.48 6.64
C ALA A 224 14.21 5.54 7.57
N PRO A 225 15.23 4.70 7.38
CA PRO A 225 16.45 4.77 8.17
C PRO A 225 17.23 6.06 7.87
N ARG A 226 18.13 6.45 8.79
CA ARG A 226 19.12 7.51 8.55
C ARG A 226 20.52 6.93 8.69
N VAL A 227 21.47 7.38 7.86
CA VAL A 227 22.88 7.01 8.07
C VAL A 227 23.64 8.17 8.68
N ILE A 228 24.17 7.94 9.87
CA ILE A 228 24.90 8.93 10.66
C ILE A 228 26.27 8.34 11.01
N LYS A 229 27.35 8.99 10.54
CA LYS A 229 28.74 8.58 10.84
C LYS A 229 29.04 7.10 10.55
N GLY A 230 28.48 6.55 9.42
CA GLY A 230 28.68 5.15 9.05
C GLY A 230 27.84 4.15 9.86
N ARG A 231 26.78 4.61 10.50
CA ARG A 231 25.82 3.76 11.23
C ARG A 231 24.41 3.98 10.67
N VAL A 232 23.71 2.91 10.42
CA VAL A 232 22.29 2.96 10.05
C VAL A 232 21.47 3.04 11.33
N VAL A 233 20.80 4.15 11.53
CA VAL A 233 19.93 4.39 12.70
C VAL A 233 18.50 4.13 12.32
N ILE A 234 17.82 3.28 13.10
CA ILE A 234 16.44 2.87 12.85
C ILE A 234 15.74 2.49 14.16
N GLY A 235 14.44 2.80 14.23
CA GLY A 235 13.57 2.39 15.33
C GLY A 235 12.68 1.21 14.95
N ASN A 236 11.55 1.09 15.63
CA ASN A 236 10.56 0.04 15.39
C ASN A 236 9.14 0.59 15.47
N SER A 237 8.17 -0.18 14.95
CA SER A 237 6.73 0.04 15.03
C SER A 237 6.04 -1.15 15.69
N GLY A 238 4.72 -1.06 15.96
CA GLY A 238 3.92 -2.15 16.51
C GLY A 238 3.38 -1.87 17.91
N SER A 239 3.37 -0.61 18.37
CA SER A 239 2.90 -0.22 19.69
C SER A 239 1.56 -0.88 20.05
N GLU A 240 0.54 -0.74 19.20
CA GLU A 240 -0.85 -1.20 19.43
C GLU A 240 -0.99 -2.72 19.56
N TYR A 241 0.04 -3.48 19.20
CA TYR A 241 0.01 -4.95 19.16
C TYR A 241 0.76 -5.62 20.30
N GLY A 242 1.54 -4.89 21.07
CA GLY A 242 2.26 -5.45 22.25
C GLY A 242 3.76 -5.55 22.04
N VAL A 243 4.44 -4.39 21.91
CA VAL A 243 5.88 -4.32 21.78
C VAL A 243 6.48 -3.24 22.67
N ARG A 244 7.78 -3.35 22.91
CA ARG A 244 8.60 -2.35 23.62
C ARG A 244 9.37 -1.50 22.63
N GLY A 245 9.26 -0.18 22.71
CA GLY A 245 9.94 0.77 21.85
C GLY A 245 11.45 0.84 22.09
N TYR A 246 12.19 1.06 21.00
CA TYR A 246 13.63 1.35 21.02
C TYR A 246 14.08 1.98 19.71
N ILE A 247 15.27 2.55 19.72
CA ILE A 247 16.05 2.97 18.55
C ILE A 247 17.41 2.29 18.58
N SER A 248 17.95 1.92 17.43
CA SER A 248 19.22 1.21 17.33
C SER A 248 20.09 1.75 16.20
N ALA A 249 21.40 1.61 16.35
CA ALA A 249 22.37 1.87 15.31
C ALA A 249 23.07 0.57 14.91
N TYR A 250 23.22 0.39 13.59
CA TYR A 250 23.88 -0.76 12.99
C TYR A 250 25.04 -0.28 12.11
N ASP A 251 26.15 -1.00 12.13
CA ASP A 251 27.30 -0.71 11.28
C ASP A 251 26.94 -0.88 9.79
N THR A 252 27.25 0.11 8.95
CA THR A 252 26.88 0.10 7.52
C THR A 252 27.57 -0.97 6.69
N GLU A 253 28.74 -1.49 7.15
CA GLU A 253 29.50 -2.48 6.40
C GLU A 253 29.09 -3.90 6.77
N THR A 254 28.83 -4.14 8.06
CA THR A 254 28.61 -5.50 8.61
C THR A 254 27.19 -5.81 8.99
N GLY A 255 26.35 -4.78 9.23
CA GLY A 255 25.02 -4.94 9.80
C GLY A 255 25.01 -5.26 11.30
N ASN A 256 26.17 -5.25 11.97
CA ASN A 256 26.24 -5.53 13.39
C ASN A 256 25.62 -4.40 14.22
N LEU A 257 24.89 -4.78 15.28
CA LEU A 257 24.36 -3.82 16.24
C LEU A 257 25.53 -3.11 16.96
N VAL A 258 25.49 -1.76 16.94
CA VAL A 258 26.49 -0.94 17.64
C VAL A 258 25.99 -0.51 19.01
N TRP A 259 24.77 0.05 19.04
CA TRP A 259 24.09 0.42 20.28
C TRP A 259 22.56 0.36 20.09
N ARG A 260 21.85 0.26 21.23
CA ARG A 260 20.40 0.33 21.33
C ARG A 260 20.00 1.17 22.53
N PHE A 261 19.05 2.09 22.32
CA PHE A 261 18.40 2.86 23.38
C PHE A 261 16.93 2.47 23.44
N TYR A 262 16.49 1.97 24.62
CA TYR A 262 15.08 1.68 24.86
C TYR A 262 14.33 2.97 25.24
N THR A 263 13.08 3.09 24.78
CA THR A 263 12.20 4.25 25.05
C THR A 263 11.18 3.99 26.14
N VAL A 264 11.10 2.75 26.61
CA VAL A 264 10.22 2.31 27.69
C VAL A 264 11.07 1.46 28.64
N PRO A 265 10.96 1.64 29.96
CA PRO A 265 11.68 0.80 30.91
C PRO A 265 11.20 -0.66 30.87
N GLY A 266 12.10 -1.58 31.18
CA GLY A 266 11.82 -3.01 31.26
C GLY A 266 11.08 -3.39 32.53
N ASP A 267 11.06 -4.70 32.83
CA ASP A 267 10.53 -5.25 34.07
C ASP A 267 11.31 -4.71 35.25
N PRO A 268 10.68 -4.02 36.24
CA PRO A 268 11.38 -3.47 37.41
C PRO A 268 12.04 -4.52 38.32
N ALA A 269 11.65 -5.80 38.19
CA ALA A 269 12.30 -6.91 38.88
C ALA A 269 13.68 -7.29 38.28
N GLN A 270 13.97 -6.79 37.07
CA GLN A 270 15.24 -7.02 36.40
C GLN A 270 16.17 -5.79 36.56
N THR A 271 17.47 -6.01 36.33
CA THR A 271 18.41 -4.90 36.23
C THR A 271 18.09 -4.00 35.06
N ALA A 272 17.93 -2.70 35.28
CA ALA A 272 17.70 -1.74 34.21
C ALA A 272 18.90 -1.68 33.25
N GLU A 273 18.64 -1.51 31.96
CA GLU A 273 19.66 -1.52 30.93
C GLU A 273 20.61 -0.29 31.03
N SER A 274 20.13 0.77 31.68
CA SER A 274 20.91 2.00 31.87
C SER A 274 20.37 2.78 33.07
N PRO A 275 21.17 3.70 33.66
CA PRO A 275 20.71 4.54 34.76
C PRO A 275 19.45 5.35 34.44
N ILE A 276 19.33 5.85 33.21
CA ILE A 276 18.14 6.61 32.79
C ILE A 276 16.89 5.73 32.69
N MET A 277 17.01 4.44 32.32
CA MET A 277 15.90 3.51 32.35
C MET A 277 15.43 3.20 33.78
N ALA A 278 16.35 3.17 34.76
CA ALA A 278 16.00 3.05 36.16
C ALA A 278 15.23 4.30 36.68
N GLU A 279 15.59 5.49 36.21
CA GLU A 279 14.86 6.72 36.54
C GLU A 279 13.48 6.74 35.83
N ALA A 280 13.45 6.36 34.57
CA ALA A 280 12.20 6.28 33.80
C ALA A 280 11.20 5.32 34.48
N ALA A 281 11.65 4.17 34.98
CA ALA A 281 10.79 3.20 35.64
C ALA A 281 10.05 3.78 36.88
N LYS A 282 10.60 4.80 37.55
CA LYS A 282 9.91 5.48 38.65
C LYS A 282 8.70 6.29 38.24
N THR A 283 8.56 6.57 36.94
CA THR A 283 7.43 7.31 36.35
C THR A 283 6.33 6.39 35.80
N TRP A 284 6.51 5.09 35.97
CA TRP A 284 5.57 4.06 35.54
C TRP A 284 4.99 3.31 36.72
N HIS A 285 3.74 2.86 36.61
CA HIS A 285 3.03 2.07 37.61
C HIS A 285 2.31 0.91 36.94
N GLY A 286 1.92 -0.11 37.71
CA GLY A 286 1.28 -1.29 37.13
C GLY A 286 2.28 -2.27 36.50
N GLU A 287 1.87 -2.99 35.47
CA GLU A 287 2.61 -4.11 34.85
C GLU A 287 2.86 -3.89 33.34
N TRP A 288 3.14 -2.65 32.88
CA TRP A 288 3.33 -2.25 31.47
C TRP A 288 4.29 -3.16 30.69
N TRP A 289 5.32 -3.70 31.34
CA TRP A 289 6.33 -4.52 30.69
C TRP A 289 5.80 -5.84 30.13
N LYS A 290 4.66 -6.35 30.63
CA LYS A 290 4.04 -7.58 30.15
C LYS A 290 3.64 -7.48 28.68
N LEU A 291 3.15 -6.31 28.26
CA LEU A 291 2.82 -5.97 26.88
C LEU A 291 3.89 -5.13 26.17
N GLY A 292 4.97 -4.75 26.88
CA GLY A 292 6.05 -3.95 26.35
C GLY A 292 5.90 -2.44 26.53
N GLY A 293 4.69 -1.93 26.81
CA GLY A 293 4.43 -0.52 27.16
C GLY A 293 4.40 0.47 25.99
N GLY A 294 4.63 0.04 24.73
CA GLY A 294 4.60 0.89 23.54
C GLY A 294 5.85 1.74 23.34
N GLY A 295 5.70 3.03 23.09
CA GLY A 295 6.80 3.99 22.95
C GLY A 295 7.68 3.77 21.73
N THR A 296 7.14 3.30 20.62
CA THR A 296 7.92 2.97 19.41
C THR A 296 8.43 4.21 18.69
N VAL A 297 9.59 4.08 18.02
CA VAL A 297 10.22 5.13 17.22
C VAL A 297 9.97 4.79 15.75
N TRP A 298 8.77 5.14 15.24
CA TRP A 298 8.30 4.67 13.95
C TRP A 298 8.43 5.68 12.80
N GLU A 299 8.87 6.91 13.09
CA GLU A 299 9.13 7.95 12.08
C GLU A 299 10.35 8.79 12.50
N SER A 300 10.27 10.07 12.59
CA SER A 300 11.28 11.10 12.47
C SER A 300 12.60 10.91 13.24
N LEU A 301 13.69 11.16 12.52
CA LEU A 301 15.05 11.26 13.04
C LEU A 301 15.71 12.51 12.46
N SER A 302 16.42 13.29 13.27
CA SER A 302 17.34 14.33 12.81
C SER A 302 18.68 14.25 13.53
N TYR A 303 19.72 14.79 12.93
CA TYR A 303 21.07 14.73 13.50
C TYR A 303 21.74 16.10 13.45
N ASP A 304 22.32 16.50 14.58
CA ASP A 304 23.16 17.69 14.67
C ASP A 304 24.64 17.29 14.70
N PRO A 305 25.39 17.50 13.62
CA PRO A 305 26.81 17.17 13.57
C PRO A 305 27.67 18.04 14.48
N GLU A 306 27.24 19.26 14.83
CA GLU A 306 27.97 20.17 15.71
C GLU A 306 27.89 19.71 17.18
N LEU A 307 26.68 19.34 17.62
CA LEU A 307 26.43 18.83 18.97
C LEU A 307 26.68 17.32 19.10
N ASN A 308 26.81 16.61 17.99
CA ASN A 308 26.86 15.15 17.89
C ASN A 308 25.65 14.46 18.53
N LEU A 309 24.44 15.03 18.35
CA LEU A 309 23.19 14.54 18.90
C LEU A 309 22.25 14.03 17.82
N ILE A 310 21.67 12.88 18.08
CA ILE A 310 20.50 12.37 17.36
C ILE A 310 19.26 12.76 18.13
N TYR A 311 18.28 13.34 17.45
CA TYR A 311 16.96 13.63 17.98
C TYR A 311 15.94 12.71 17.32
N PHE A 312 15.04 12.16 18.12
CA PHE A 312 13.94 11.32 17.61
C PHE A 312 12.69 11.50 18.46
N GLY A 313 11.56 11.26 17.83
CA GLY A 313 10.26 11.23 18.49
C GLY A 313 9.92 9.84 19.00
N VAL A 314 9.24 9.79 20.12
CA VAL A 314 8.71 8.56 20.74
C VAL A 314 7.19 8.54 20.62
N GLY A 315 6.66 7.39 20.31
CA GLY A 315 5.23 7.17 20.08
C GLY A 315 4.41 7.02 21.36
N ASN A 316 3.19 6.62 21.15
CA ASN A 316 2.15 6.42 22.16
C ASN A 316 2.43 5.25 23.10
N GLY A 317 1.70 5.20 24.19
CA GLY A 317 1.72 4.11 25.16
C GLY A 317 0.83 2.94 24.78
N LEU A 318 1.18 1.77 25.24
CA LEU A 318 0.35 0.57 25.17
C LEU A 318 0.07 0.06 26.61
N GLU A 319 -1.19 -0.14 26.97
CA GLU A 319 -2.44 0.24 26.32
C GLU A 319 -2.58 1.77 26.23
N TRP A 320 -3.44 2.31 25.33
CA TRP A 320 -3.69 3.76 25.31
C TRP A 320 -4.25 4.21 26.66
N ASN A 321 -5.23 3.48 27.22
CA ASN A 321 -5.80 3.75 28.52
C ASN A 321 -4.72 3.76 29.63
N GLN A 322 -4.44 4.93 30.20
CA GLN A 322 -3.43 5.07 31.26
C GLN A 322 -3.82 4.30 32.53
N GLY A 323 -5.13 4.16 32.80
CA GLY A 323 -5.64 3.39 33.92
C GLY A 323 -5.25 1.91 33.84
N HIS A 324 -5.29 1.32 32.67
CA HIS A 324 -4.86 -0.06 32.43
C HIS A 324 -3.33 -0.17 32.43
N ARG A 325 -2.65 0.70 31.70
CA ARG A 325 -1.19 0.65 31.52
C ARG A 325 -0.41 0.99 32.79
N SER A 326 -0.85 2.02 33.53
CA SER A 326 -0.06 2.65 34.61
C SER A 326 -0.91 3.11 35.79
N ALA A 327 -2.06 2.46 36.05
CA ALA A 327 -2.95 2.75 37.17
C ALA A 327 -3.32 4.24 37.28
N SER A 328 -3.50 4.94 36.14
CA SER A 328 -3.76 6.40 36.03
C SER A 328 -2.69 7.28 36.68
N GLN A 329 -1.45 6.79 36.80
CA GLN A 329 -0.37 7.48 37.52
C GLN A 329 0.91 7.59 36.71
N GLY A 330 1.70 8.60 37.04
CA GLY A 330 3.02 8.85 36.49
C GLY A 330 3.00 9.47 35.10
N ASP A 331 4.13 9.99 34.69
CA ASP A 331 4.31 10.64 33.40
C ASP A 331 4.62 9.64 32.28
N ASN A 332 5.01 8.40 32.64
CA ASN A 332 5.38 7.32 31.72
C ASN A 332 6.51 7.74 30.72
N TRP A 333 7.70 8.09 31.29
CA TRP A 333 8.87 8.43 30.43
C TRP A 333 9.25 7.21 29.56
N PHE A 334 9.45 7.37 28.26
CA PHE A 334 9.51 8.57 27.40
C PHE A 334 8.35 8.60 26.41
N LEU A 335 7.16 8.15 26.76
CA LEU A 335 6.03 8.23 25.83
C LEU A 335 5.82 9.67 25.37
N SER A 336 5.40 9.84 24.12
CA SER A 336 5.04 11.15 23.54
C SER A 336 6.11 12.22 23.76
N SER A 337 7.38 11.85 23.60
CA SER A 337 8.56 12.67 23.90
C SER A 337 9.45 12.86 22.69
N ILE A 338 10.15 13.99 22.66
CA ILE A 338 11.33 14.19 21.84
C ILE A 338 12.55 13.86 22.71
N VAL A 339 13.41 12.97 22.22
CA VAL A 339 14.59 12.50 22.96
C VAL A 339 15.84 12.81 22.18
N ALA A 340 16.89 13.25 22.89
CA ALA A 340 18.24 13.45 22.36
C ALA A 340 19.21 12.46 22.95
N ILE A 341 20.01 11.82 22.11
CA ILE A 341 21.06 10.88 22.49
C ILE A 341 22.37 11.21 21.79
N ASN A 342 23.47 10.78 22.37
CA ASN A 342 24.78 10.88 21.73
C ASN A 342 24.86 9.94 20.53
N ALA A 343 25.26 10.44 19.36
CA ALA A 343 25.28 9.65 18.13
C ALA A 343 26.31 8.51 18.12
N ASP A 344 27.38 8.61 18.90
CA ASP A 344 28.44 7.60 18.93
C ASP A 344 28.12 6.45 19.88
N THR A 345 27.50 6.74 21.02
CA THR A 345 27.31 5.77 22.11
C THR A 345 25.88 5.33 22.32
N GLY A 346 24.90 6.12 21.84
CA GLY A 346 23.49 5.92 22.15
C GLY A 346 23.08 6.39 23.54
N ASP A 347 23.99 7.07 24.28
CA ASP A 347 23.71 7.54 25.62
C ASP A 347 22.72 8.70 25.64
N TYR A 348 21.82 8.67 26.62
CA TYR A 348 20.83 9.71 26.88
C TYR A 348 21.48 11.05 27.19
N VAL A 349 20.91 12.14 26.61
CA VAL A 349 21.33 13.52 26.89
C VAL A 349 20.18 14.33 27.50
N TRP A 350 19.03 14.39 26.85
CA TRP A 350 17.84 15.07 27.34
C TRP A 350 16.56 14.54 26.68
N HIS A 351 15.42 14.82 27.26
CA HIS A 351 14.12 14.65 26.62
C HIS A 351 13.18 15.82 26.92
N TYR A 352 12.21 16.04 26.06
CA TYR A 352 11.07 16.91 26.26
C TYR A 352 9.79 16.11 26.02
N GLN A 353 8.97 15.98 27.07
CA GLN A 353 7.73 15.22 27.00
C GLN A 353 6.56 16.14 26.65
N ALA A 354 6.05 16.02 25.40
CA ALA A 354 4.97 16.87 24.88
C ALA A 354 3.60 16.54 25.50
N THR A 355 3.38 15.27 25.89
CA THR A 355 2.12 14.82 26.48
C THR A 355 2.42 13.83 27.63
N PRO A 356 2.66 14.32 28.87
CA PRO A 356 2.89 13.47 30.04
C PRO A 356 1.69 12.58 30.35
N GLY A 357 1.92 11.29 30.65
CA GLY A 357 0.86 10.32 30.91
C GLY A 357 -0.10 10.16 29.75
N GLU A 358 0.41 10.18 28.53
CA GLU A 358 -0.31 10.10 27.28
C GLU A 358 -1.34 8.97 27.26
N GLU A 359 -2.57 9.21 26.77
CA GLU A 359 -3.64 8.20 26.65
C GLU A 359 -4.54 8.36 25.41
N TRP A 360 -4.15 9.22 24.45
CA TRP A 360 -4.97 9.59 23.29
C TRP A 360 -4.31 9.24 21.95
N ASP A 361 -3.21 8.49 21.97
CA ASP A 361 -2.38 8.21 20.80
C ASP A 361 -1.68 9.49 20.28
N PHE A 362 -1.24 10.37 21.18
CA PHE A 362 -0.50 11.57 20.82
C PHE A 362 1.00 11.28 20.74
N ASP A 363 1.41 10.68 19.64
CA ASP A 363 2.83 10.49 19.33
C ASP A 363 3.61 11.81 19.26
N ALA A 364 4.91 11.76 19.56
CA ALA A 364 5.86 12.85 19.25
C ALA A 364 6.80 12.52 18.09
N VAL A 365 6.42 11.60 17.21
CA VAL A 365 7.24 11.08 16.10
C VAL A 365 7.15 11.90 14.81
N GLN A 366 6.40 13.01 14.80
CA GLN A 366 6.32 13.92 13.65
C GLN A 366 7.70 14.50 13.35
N GLN A 367 7.93 14.91 12.10
CA GLN A 367 9.23 15.37 11.64
C GLN A 367 9.83 16.45 12.55
N LEU A 368 11.13 16.29 12.85
CA LEU A 368 11.92 17.18 13.68
C LEU A 368 12.79 18.04 12.77
N LEU A 369 12.57 19.36 12.78
CA LEU A 369 13.32 20.32 11.97
C LEU A 369 14.38 21.01 12.83
N LEU A 370 15.63 21.01 12.40
CA LEU A 370 16.71 21.78 13.04
C LEU A 370 16.94 23.09 12.28
N ALA A 371 17.01 24.19 13.01
CA ALA A 371 17.31 25.51 12.45
C ALA A 371 18.03 26.40 13.48
N ASP A 372 18.61 27.48 12.97
CA ASP A 372 19.09 28.61 13.79
C ASP A 372 18.15 29.79 13.55
N LEU A 373 17.48 30.23 14.60
CA LEU A 373 16.50 31.32 14.55
C LEU A 373 16.97 32.50 15.43
N THR A 374 16.60 33.72 15.03
CA THR A 374 16.73 34.90 15.88
C THR A 374 15.44 35.08 16.68
N ILE A 375 15.48 34.79 17.98
CA ILE A 375 14.33 34.88 18.89
C ILE A 375 14.67 35.86 20.00
N GLY A 376 13.87 36.91 20.19
CA GLY A 376 14.14 37.94 21.20
C GLY A 376 15.47 38.66 20.99
N GLY A 377 15.93 38.79 19.74
CA GLY A 377 17.18 39.42 19.34
C GLY A 377 18.44 38.53 19.53
N ALA A 378 18.31 37.32 20.03
CA ALA A 378 19.39 36.35 20.20
C ALA A 378 19.29 35.21 19.18
N ARG A 379 20.45 34.77 18.66
CA ARG A 379 20.51 33.56 17.83
C ARG A 379 20.31 32.34 18.73
N ARG A 380 19.35 31.48 18.35
CA ARG A 380 19.01 30.25 19.06
C ARG A 380 19.14 29.06 18.13
N GLN A 381 19.82 28.01 18.60
CA GLN A 381 19.86 26.70 17.95
C GLN A 381 18.62 25.94 18.38
N VAL A 382 17.66 25.77 17.45
CA VAL A 382 16.34 25.22 17.79
C VAL A 382 16.06 23.91 17.09
N LEU A 383 15.23 23.10 17.75
CA LEU A 383 14.48 22.00 17.21
C LEU A 383 13.01 22.41 17.18
N MET A 384 12.32 22.17 16.05
CA MET A 384 10.92 22.55 15.83
C MET A 384 10.09 21.32 15.48
N GLN A 385 8.87 21.25 16.06
CA GLN A 385 7.92 20.19 15.76
C GLN A 385 6.49 20.70 15.82
N ALA A 386 5.69 20.48 14.76
CA ALA A 386 4.23 20.49 14.82
C ALA A 386 3.76 19.12 15.29
N ASN A 387 3.36 19.03 16.55
CA ASN A 387 3.09 17.76 17.21
C ASN A 387 1.65 17.27 16.95
N LYS A 388 1.43 15.98 17.04
CA LYS A 388 0.13 15.31 16.91
C LYS A 388 -0.94 15.90 17.85
N ASN A 389 -0.49 16.36 19.04
CA ASN A 389 -1.34 16.96 20.08
C ASN A 389 -1.86 18.38 19.77
N GLY A 390 -1.47 18.99 18.65
CA GLY A 390 -1.97 20.28 18.15
C GLY A 390 -1.12 21.50 18.49
N PHE A 391 -0.01 21.34 19.22
CA PHE A 391 0.92 22.42 19.55
C PHE A 391 2.16 22.39 18.66
N PHE A 392 2.65 23.57 18.28
CA PHE A 392 3.92 23.77 17.61
C PHE A 392 4.99 24.12 18.64
N TYR A 393 5.96 23.24 18.81
CA TYR A 393 7.04 23.39 19.79
C TYR A 393 8.29 23.97 19.16
N VAL A 394 8.92 24.93 19.83
CA VAL A 394 10.30 25.40 19.56
C VAL A 394 11.12 25.12 20.82
N ILE A 395 12.13 24.28 20.70
CA ILE A 395 12.94 23.75 21.79
C ILE A 395 14.40 24.09 21.53
N ASP A 396 15.15 24.49 22.59
CA ASP A 396 16.59 24.61 22.50
C ASP A 396 17.19 23.23 22.28
N ARG A 397 17.83 23.02 21.11
CA ARG A 397 18.25 21.68 20.70
C ARG A 397 19.46 21.14 21.47
N LYS A 398 20.19 22.01 22.23
CA LYS A 398 21.29 21.60 23.08
C LYS A 398 20.81 21.10 24.44
N THR A 399 19.76 21.71 25.00
CA THR A 399 19.35 21.49 26.39
C THR A 399 18.00 20.82 26.56
N GLY A 400 17.16 20.78 25.52
CA GLY A 400 15.79 20.29 25.60
C GLY A 400 14.80 21.29 26.23
N GLN A 401 15.23 22.51 26.57
CA GLN A 401 14.36 23.52 27.17
C GLN A 401 13.34 24.06 26.16
N LEU A 402 12.09 24.17 26.59
CA LEU A 402 11.05 24.83 25.81
C LEU A 402 11.37 26.32 25.66
N ILE A 403 11.38 26.81 24.42
CA ILE A 403 11.49 28.24 24.10
C ILE A 403 10.10 28.84 23.91
N SER A 404 9.25 28.16 23.14
CA SER A 404 7.87 28.56 22.93
C SER A 404 7.02 27.39 22.45
N ALA A 405 5.72 27.45 22.76
CA ALA A 405 4.72 26.55 22.22
C ALA A 405 3.37 27.27 22.09
N ASN A 406 2.73 27.11 20.95
CA ASN A 406 1.38 27.60 20.70
C ASN A 406 0.62 26.59 19.83
N ASN A 407 -0.71 26.59 19.91
CA ASN A 407 -1.49 25.67 19.10
C ASN A 407 -1.58 26.18 17.64
N PHE A 408 -1.29 25.30 16.67
CA PHE A 408 -1.37 25.60 15.24
C PHE A 408 -2.72 25.17 14.62
N THR A 409 -3.52 24.42 15.39
CA THR A 409 -4.91 24.03 15.08
C THR A 409 -5.77 24.23 16.32
N PRO A 410 -7.11 24.21 16.23
CA PRO A 410 -7.96 24.19 17.42
C PRO A 410 -7.66 22.96 18.28
N VAL A 411 -7.56 23.16 19.58
CA VAL A 411 -7.24 22.14 20.60
C VAL A 411 -8.29 22.18 21.70
N THR A 412 -8.84 21.02 22.10
CA THR A 412 -9.86 20.93 23.16
C THR A 412 -9.41 20.15 24.39
N TRP A 413 -8.29 19.43 24.32
CA TRP A 413 -7.78 18.65 25.44
C TRP A 413 -6.94 19.49 26.44
N ALA A 414 -6.36 20.61 25.98
CA ALA A 414 -5.54 21.51 26.79
C ALA A 414 -5.81 22.97 26.40
N SER A 415 -5.67 23.87 27.35
CA SER A 415 -5.82 25.32 27.13
C SER A 415 -4.53 26.01 26.70
N GLY A 416 -3.40 25.33 26.77
CA GLY A 416 -2.07 25.83 26.41
C GLY A 416 -0.94 24.98 26.98
N VAL A 417 0.28 25.49 26.83
CA VAL A 417 1.50 24.91 27.44
C VAL A 417 2.09 25.93 28.41
N ASP A 418 2.32 25.54 29.65
CA ASP A 418 2.99 26.38 30.64
C ASP A 418 4.45 26.60 30.23
N GLN A 419 4.80 27.81 29.91
CA GLN A 419 6.15 28.15 29.38
C GLN A 419 7.28 27.97 30.40
N LYS A 420 6.98 27.87 31.70
CA LYS A 420 8.00 27.68 32.75
C LYS A 420 8.29 26.21 32.95
N THR A 421 7.27 25.40 32.99
CA THR A 421 7.38 23.96 33.24
C THR A 421 7.49 23.12 31.98
N GLY A 422 7.08 23.67 30.81
CA GLY A 422 6.99 22.97 29.57
C GLY A 422 5.81 21.99 29.49
N ARG A 423 4.92 21.97 30.48
CA ARG A 423 3.81 21.01 30.59
C ARG A 423 2.52 21.56 29.99
N PRO A 424 1.70 20.72 29.33
CA PRO A 424 0.37 21.14 28.90
C PRO A 424 -0.54 21.45 30.10
N ILE A 425 -1.41 22.44 29.93
CA ILE A 425 -2.45 22.81 30.89
C ILE A 425 -3.73 22.11 30.48
N GLU A 426 -3.93 20.89 30.96
CA GLU A 426 -5.05 20.03 30.57
C GLU A 426 -6.39 20.63 31.00
N ASN A 427 -7.40 20.47 30.14
CA ASN A 427 -8.77 20.89 30.47
C ASN A 427 -9.42 19.90 31.45
N PRO A 428 -10.27 20.35 32.38
CA PRO A 428 -10.94 19.49 33.34
C PRO A 428 -11.80 18.40 32.65
N GLY A 429 -11.72 17.18 33.16
CA GLY A 429 -12.56 16.06 32.72
C GLY A 429 -12.16 15.40 31.43
N ILE A 430 -11.00 15.75 30.84
CA ILE A 430 -10.57 15.20 29.55
C ILE A 430 -10.00 13.78 29.66
N ARG A 431 -9.53 13.39 30.85
CA ARG A 431 -8.98 12.06 31.13
C ARG A 431 -10.11 11.05 31.31
N TYR A 432 -10.42 10.26 30.25
CA TYR A 432 -11.52 9.29 30.28
C TYR A 432 -11.22 8.09 31.18
N ASP A 433 -9.95 7.75 31.39
CA ASP A 433 -9.52 6.72 32.35
C ASP A 433 -9.88 7.06 33.81
N ARG A 434 -9.78 8.35 34.18
CA ARG A 434 -10.06 8.85 35.52
C ARG A 434 -11.53 9.16 35.76
N THR A 435 -12.21 9.66 34.73
CA THR A 435 -13.63 10.04 34.85
C THR A 435 -14.57 8.87 34.68
N GLY A 436 -14.13 7.78 34.01
CA GLY A 436 -14.98 6.66 33.59
C GLY A 436 -16.04 7.06 32.54
N LYS A 437 -15.99 8.29 32.01
CA LYS A 437 -16.95 8.82 31.04
C LYS A 437 -16.28 9.00 29.68
N PRO A 438 -17.03 8.87 28.58
CA PRO A 438 -16.49 9.21 27.25
C PRO A 438 -15.99 10.65 27.20
N ALA A 439 -14.82 10.87 26.57
CA ALA A 439 -14.25 12.18 26.31
C ALA A 439 -14.16 12.44 24.81
N GLN A 440 -14.61 13.62 24.38
CA GLN A 440 -14.49 14.07 22.99
C GLN A 440 -13.34 15.07 22.88
N LEU A 441 -12.40 14.77 21.98
CA LEU A 441 -11.19 15.58 21.79
C LEU A 441 -11.01 16.03 20.36
N LEU A 442 -10.40 17.17 20.23
CA LEU A 442 -9.77 17.68 19.02
C LEU A 442 -8.35 18.16 19.41
N PRO A 443 -7.31 17.64 18.79
CA PRO A 443 -7.31 16.55 17.80
C PRO A 443 -7.64 15.20 18.43
N GLY A 444 -8.07 14.23 17.60
CA GLY A 444 -8.20 12.82 17.94
C GLY A 444 -6.90 12.04 17.67
N ALA A 445 -6.95 10.71 17.67
CA ALA A 445 -5.81 9.81 17.54
C ALA A 445 -4.97 9.99 16.25
N LEU A 446 -5.58 10.46 15.17
CA LEU A 446 -4.85 10.77 13.94
C LEU A 446 -4.09 12.10 13.99
N GLY A 447 -4.29 12.90 15.05
CA GLY A 447 -3.54 14.11 15.36
C GLY A 447 -3.91 15.33 14.51
N ALA A 448 -3.41 16.48 14.94
CA ALA A 448 -3.45 17.72 14.17
C ALA A 448 -2.45 17.76 13.02
N HIS A 449 -1.39 16.98 13.13
CA HIS A 449 -0.36 16.67 12.14
C HIS A 449 0.12 15.24 12.45
N SER A 450 0.53 14.48 11.44
CA SER A 450 1.03 13.11 11.63
C SER A 450 2.40 12.92 10.94
N TRP A 451 2.65 11.77 10.32
CA TRP A 451 3.91 11.45 9.67
C TRP A 451 4.22 12.28 8.40
N GLN A 452 3.22 12.92 7.82
CA GLN A 452 3.40 13.71 6.59
C GLN A 452 4.46 14.80 6.81
N ALA A 453 5.51 14.75 6.00
CA ALA A 453 6.67 15.62 6.21
C ALA A 453 6.32 17.11 6.10
N MET A 454 6.71 17.92 7.08
CA MET A 454 6.69 19.37 7.01
C MET A 454 8.00 19.90 6.43
N ALA A 455 8.08 21.19 6.09
CA ALA A 455 9.29 21.82 5.56
C ALA A 455 9.55 23.19 6.17
N PHE A 456 10.81 23.56 6.36
CA PHE A 456 11.23 24.90 6.78
C PHE A 456 11.97 25.60 5.63
N ASN A 457 11.56 26.82 5.29
CA ASN A 457 12.24 27.63 4.30
C ASN A 457 13.05 28.74 4.98
N PRO A 458 14.39 28.68 4.96
CA PRO A 458 15.23 29.68 5.61
C PRO A 458 15.15 31.08 4.97
N LYS A 459 14.63 31.20 3.72
CA LYS A 459 14.46 32.49 3.06
C LYS A 459 13.20 33.21 3.52
N THR A 460 12.12 32.50 3.79
CA THR A 460 10.86 33.07 4.30
C THR A 460 10.79 33.06 5.83
N GLY A 461 11.60 32.21 6.49
CA GLY A 461 11.54 31.96 7.92
C GLY A 461 10.29 31.18 8.37
N LEU A 462 9.55 30.55 7.42
CA LEU A 462 8.29 29.89 7.68
C LEU A 462 8.43 28.36 7.68
N VAL A 463 7.64 27.70 8.52
CA VAL A 463 7.42 26.25 8.49
C VAL A 463 6.09 25.96 7.79
N TYR A 464 6.09 25.01 6.86
CA TYR A 464 4.90 24.59 6.14
C TYR A 464 4.43 23.25 6.67
N ILE A 465 3.21 23.20 7.19
CA ILE A 465 2.67 22.10 7.98
C ILE A 465 1.45 21.49 7.28
N PRO A 466 1.47 20.21 6.89
CA PRO A 466 0.26 19.44 6.56
C PRO A 466 -0.60 19.30 7.81
N ALA A 467 -1.65 20.09 7.96
CA ALA A 467 -2.45 20.17 9.16
C ALA A 467 -3.88 19.67 8.96
N GLN A 468 -4.51 19.22 10.03
CA GLN A 468 -5.86 18.66 9.99
C GLN A 468 -6.61 18.81 11.30
N GLU A 469 -7.94 18.75 11.20
CA GLU A 469 -8.86 18.65 12.31
C GLU A 469 -9.65 17.35 12.16
N ILE A 470 -9.37 16.38 13.02
CA ILE A 470 -10.07 15.09 13.06
C ILE A 470 -10.49 14.86 14.52
N PRO A 471 -11.72 15.21 14.90
CA PRO A 471 -12.20 15.00 16.26
C PRO A 471 -12.54 13.52 16.50
N MET A 472 -12.36 13.06 17.73
CA MET A 472 -12.63 11.67 18.13
C MET A 472 -13.18 11.61 19.55
N GLN A 473 -14.03 10.61 19.83
CA GLN A 473 -14.47 10.24 21.17
C GLN A 473 -13.71 9.02 21.65
N TYR A 474 -13.32 9.04 22.91
CA TYR A 474 -12.59 7.96 23.61
C TYR A 474 -13.39 7.47 24.78
N GLN A 475 -13.35 6.16 25.04
CA GLN A 475 -14.00 5.53 26.18
C GLN A 475 -13.19 4.31 26.66
N SER A 476 -13.07 4.15 27.97
CA SER A 476 -12.43 2.98 28.58
C SER A 476 -13.21 1.69 28.25
N VAL A 477 -12.50 0.62 27.92
CA VAL A 477 -13.08 -0.71 27.75
C VAL A 477 -12.91 -1.47 29.06
N ASN A 478 -14.00 -1.60 29.82
CA ASN A 478 -13.97 -2.31 31.09
C ASN A 478 -13.69 -3.80 30.90
N GLY A 479 -12.82 -4.37 31.72
CA GLY A 479 -12.46 -5.79 31.65
C GLY A 479 -11.71 -6.17 30.38
N PHE A 480 -11.06 -5.21 29.72
CA PHE A 480 -10.25 -5.46 28.53
C PHE A 480 -9.20 -6.53 28.78
N GLN A 481 -9.05 -7.46 27.83
CA GLN A 481 -7.99 -8.47 27.84
C GLN A 481 -7.22 -8.40 26.52
N PRO A 482 -5.89 -8.32 26.56
CA PRO A 482 -5.07 -8.35 25.36
C PRO A 482 -5.25 -9.65 24.57
N ALA A 483 -5.11 -9.58 23.25
CA ALA A 483 -5.18 -10.72 22.35
C ALA A 483 -3.90 -10.81 21.50
N PRO A 484 -3.51 -12.00 21.03
CA PRO A 484 -2.32 -12.18 20.19
C PRO A 484 -2.46 -11.55 18.80
N ILE A 485 -3.67 -11.26 18.35
CA ILE A 485 -4.00 -10.57 17.09
C ILE A 485 -5.02 -9.48 17.39
N GLY A 486 -4.94 -8.35 16.68
CA GLY A 486 -5.84 -7.20 16.87
C GLY A 486 -5.23 -6.14 17.78
N TRP A 487 -5.92 -5.03 17.90
CA TRP A 487 -5.45 -3.90 18.71
C TRP A 487 -5.61 -4.15 20.22
N ASN A 488 -4.53 -3.90 20.93
CA ASN A 488 -4.46 -4.04 22.38
C ASN A 488 -4.48 -2.69 23.11
N VAL A 489 -5.33 -1.77 22.66
CA VAL A 489 -5.31 -0.38 23.14
C VAL A 489 -6.13 -0.13 24.41
N GLY A 490 -7.05 -1.03 24.80
CA GLY A 490 -7.85 -0.89 26.01
C GLY A 490 -8.88 0.26 25.97
N THR A 491 -9.08 0.84 24.78
CA THR A 491 -9.89 2.04 24.54
C THR A 491 -10.78 1.80 23.33
N ALA A 492 -12.07 2.12 23.46
CA ALA A 492 -12.99 2.23 22.34
C ALA A 492 -12.95 3.67 21.80
N THR A 493 -12.91 3.80 20.49
CA THR A 493 -12.93 5.10 19.80
C THR A 493 -14.14 5.21 18.89
N THR A 494 -14.64 6.43 18.72
CA THR A 494 -15.69 6.75 17.75
C THR A 494 -15.29 7.97 16.95
N ASN A 495 -15.34 7.86 15.63
CA ASN A 495 -15.07 8.98 14.74
C ASN A 495 -16.18 10.02 14.83
N LEU A 496 -15.81 11.29 14.95
CA LEU A 496 -16.74 12.38 14.99
C LEU A 496 -16.77 13.13 13.64
N PRO A 497 -17.89 13.75 13.27
CA PRO A 497 -18.01 14.52 12.02
C PRO A 497 -17.17 15.80 12.05
N ASN A 498 -17.19 16.56 10.93
CA ASN A 498 -16.54 17.86 10.77
C ASN A 498 -15.01 17.79 10.68
N VAL A 499 -14.50 16.81 9.95
CA VAL A 499 -13.09 16.72 9.59
C VAL A 499 -12.68 17.82 8.62
N LYS A 500 -11.44 18.33 8.76
CA LYS A 500 -10.86 19.36 7.88
C LYS A 500 -9.39 19.05 7.61
N GLY A 501 -8.89 19.54 6.48
CA GLY A 501 -7.46 19.47 6.14
C GLY A 501 -6.99 20.76 5.47
N TYR A 502 -5.72 21.11 5.69
CA TYR A 502 -5.12 22.31 5.11
C TYR A 502 -3.59 22.27 5.15
N LEU A 503 -2.97 23.13 4.35
CA LEU A 503 -1.56 23.48 4.46
C LEU A 503 -1.46 24.81 5.21
N ILE A 504 -0.68 24.85 6.31
CA ILE A 504 -0.41 26.06 7.08
C ILE A 504 1.02 26.52 6.83
N ALA A 505 1.23 27.81 6.60
CA ALA A 505 2.51 28.46 6.77
C ALA A 505 2.55 29.10 8.18
N TRP A 506 3.47 28.60 9.00
CA TRP A 506 3.62 28.98 10.39
C TRP A 506 4.89 29.77 10.63
N ASP A 507 4.78 30.90 11.30
CA ASP A 507 5.92 31.67 11.81
C ASP A 507 6.39 31.07 13.16
N PRO A 508 7.52 30.36 13.19
CA PRO A 508 8.00 29.71 14.41
C PRO A 508 8.53 30.68 15.47
N VAL A 509 8.87 31.91 15.08
CA VAL A 509 9.40 32.96 16.00
C VAL A 509 8.24 33.62 16.73
N ASN A 510 7.20 34.05 15.98
CA ASN A 510 6.03 34.72 16.52
C ASN A 510 4.90 33.79 16.90
N GLN A 511 5.06 32.48 16.67
CA GLN A 511 4.10 31.41 17.01
C GLN A 511 2.68 31.70 16.48
N LYS A 512 2.59 31.99 15.18
CA LYS A 512 1.32 32.33 14.53
C LYS A 512 1.26 31.87 13.08
N GLU A 513 0.05 31.62 12.62
CA GLU A 513 -0.24 31.37 11.21
C GLU A 513 -0.02 32.65 10.38
N VAL A 514 0.63 32.48 9.21
CA VAL A 514 0.83 33.55 8.22
C VAL A 514 -0.18 33.43 7.10
N TRP A 515 -0.35 32.21 6.57
CA TRP A 515 -1.37 31.89 5.56
C TRP A 515 -1.76 30.41 5.64
N ARG A 516 -2.91 30.08 5.05
CA ARG A 516 -3.32 28.67 4.87
C ARG A 516 -3.97 28.43 3.51
N ALA A 517 -3.83 27.20 3.02
CA ALA A 517 -4.60 26.68 1.90
C ALA A 517 -5.52 25.56 2.41
N ASN A 518 -6.84 25.72 2.23
CA ASN A 518 -7.83 24.74 2.66
C ASN A 518 -8.00 23.65 1.60
N TYR A 519 -8.22 22.42 2.05
CA TYR A 519 -8.48 21.24 1.23
C TYR A 519 -9.88 20.69 1.46
N LEU A 520 -10.30 19.78 0.58
CA LEU A 520 -11.61 19.12 0.68
C LEU A 520 -11.74 18.32 1.98
N GLY A 521 -10.67 17.67 2.42
CA GLY A 521 -10.62 16.87 3.63
C GLY A 521 -9.21 16.73 4.20
N PRO A 522 -9.05 15.97 5.28
CA PRO A 522 -7.77 15.73 5.93
C PRO A 522 -6.90 14.70 5.17
N TRP A 523 -5.75 14.35 5.75
CA TRP A 523 -4.79 13.36 5.29
C TRP A 523 -4.13 13.74 3.97
N ASN A 524 -3.51 14.92 3.97
CA ASN A 524 -2.83 15.49 2.79
C ASN A 524 -1.33 15.17 2.85
N GLY A 525 -0.66 15.18 1.70
CA GLY A 525 0.73 14.73 1.56
C GLY A 525 1.77 15.63 2.23
N GLY A 526 3.00 15.13 2.29
CA GLY A 526 4.14 15.90 2.78
C GLY A 526 4.53 17.05 1.86
N VAL A 527 5.43 17.93 2.36
CA VAL A 527 5.76 19.22 1.74
C VAL A 527 7.21 19.27 1.27
N LEU A 528 7.44 19.96 0.17
CA LEU A 528 8.74 20.43 -0.33
C LEU A 528 8.73 21.96 -0.39
N THR A 529 9.83 22.63 -0.01
CA THR A 529 10.02 24.03 -0.28
C THR A 529 11.35 24.30 -1.00
N THR A 530 11.41 25.37 -1.82
CA THR A 530 12.57 25.67 -2.65
C THR A 530 13.00 27.13 -2.59
N ALA A 531 14.22 27.39 -3.01
CA ALA A 531 14.74 28.76 -3.18
C ALA A 531 14.04 29.54 -4.32
N GLY A 532 13.24 28.88 -5.16
CA GLY A 532 12.38 29.47 -6.18
C GLY A 532 11.10 30.09 -5.62
N ASN A 533 10.99 30.29 -4.31
CA ASN A 533 9.82 30.78 -3.60
C ASN A 533 8.58 29.91 -3.79
N LEU A 534 8.76 28.59 -3.73
CA LEU A 534 7.72 27.61 -3.91
C LEU A 534 7.54 26.72 -2.67
N VAL A 535 6.30 26.35 -2.42
CA VAL A 535 5.87 25.23 -1.58
C VAL A 535 5.09 24.27 -2.46
N VAL A 536 5.44 23.01 -2.45
CA VAL A 536 4.81 21.96 -3.28
C VAL A 536 4.23 20.89 -2.38
N GLN A 537 2.97 20.55 -2.61
CA GLN A 537 2.25 19.53 -1.83
C GLN A 537 1.23 18.80 -2.69
N GLY A 538 1.01 17.51 -2.39
CA GLY A 538 -0.14 16.77 -2.87
C GLY A 538 -1.25 16.69 -1.82
N ASN A 539 -2.48 16.35 -2.24
CA ASN A 539 -3.60 16.20 -1.33
C ASN A 539 -4.34 14.87 -1.53
N ALA A 540 -5.27 14.59 -0.62
CA ALA A 540 -6.09 13.38 -0.65
C ALA A 540 -7.07 13.32 -1.83
N ALA A 541 -7.42 14.47 -2.41
CA ALA A 541 -8.27 14.56 -3.61
C ALA A 541 -7.52 14.29 -4.92
N GLY A 542 -6.20 14.08 -4.87
CA GLY A 542 -5.38 13.81 -6.04
C GLY A 542 -4.80 15.05 -6.72
N ASP A 543 -4.96 16.24 -6.14
CA ASP A 543 -4.29 17.44 -6.65
C ASP A 543 -2.83 17.46 -6.20
N PHE A 544 -1.92 17.71 -7.12
CA PHE A 544 -0.53 18.05 -6.86
C PHE A 544 -0.31 19.52 -7.23
N SER A 545 0.01 20.35 -6.23
CA SER A 545 -0.06 21.80 -6.34
C SER A 545 1.23 22.49 -5.89
N ALA A 546 1.53 23.63 -6.51
CA ALA A 546 2.58 24.55 -6.08
C ALA A 546 1.97 25.89 -5.65
N TYR A 547 2.44 26.37 -4.51
CA TYR A 547 2.04 27.63 -3.89
C TYR A 547 3.25 28.56 -3.80
N ARG A 548 2.99 29.87 -3.82
CA ARG A 548 3.99 30.88 -3.48
C ARG A 548 4.32 30.77 -1.99
N ALA A 549 5.58 30.61 -1.64
CA ALA A 549 5.98 30.28 -0.28
C ALA A 549 5.67 31.38 0.74
N ASP A 550 5.80 32.64 0.37
CA ASP A 550 5.57 33.79 1.24
C ASP A 550 4.07 34.16 1.42
N THR A 551 3.21 33.90 0.43
CA THR A 551 1.81 34.38 0.43
C THR A 551 0.75 33.30 0.40
N GLY A 552 1.10 32.07 0.03
CA GLY A 552 0.13 30.99 -0.13
C GLY A 552 -0.68 31.04 -1.43
N GLU A 553 -0.36 31.95 -2.36
CA GLU A 553 -1.01 32.00 -3.67
C GLU A 553 -0.82 30.68 -4.41
N LYS A 554 -1.91 30.03 -4.83
CA LYS A 554 -1.84 28.81 -5.64
C LYS A 554 -1.42 29.16 -7.07
N LEU A 555 -0.21 28.78 -7.46
CA LEU A 555 0.39 29.14 -8.74
C LEU A 555 0.15 28.10 -9.83
N TRP A 556 0.10 26.83 -9.45
CA TRP A 556 -0.02 25.69 -10.37
C TRP A 556 -0.68 24.51 -9.67
N SER A 557 -1.37 23.69 -10.44
CA SER A 557 -1.94 22.42 -9.97
C SER A 557 -2.14 21.45 -11.13
N THR A 558 -2.00 20.17 -10.85
CA THR A 558 -2.36 19.08 -11.78
C THR A 558 -3.04 17.96 -11.02
N PHE A 559 -3.93 17.24 -11.70
CA PHE A 559 -4.58 16.06 -11.15
C PHE A 559 -3.70 14.80 -11.37
N ALA A 560 -3.27 14.18 -10.29
CA ALA A 560 -2.41 13.00 -10.33
C ALA A 560 -3.16 11.68 -10.59
N GLN A 561 -4.47 11.71 -10.78
CA GLN A 561 -5.37 10.57 -10.96
C GLN A 561 -5.53 9.65 -9.74
N THR A 562 -4.92 9.99 -8.62
CA THR A 562 -4.92 9.24 -7.36
C THR A 562 -4.48 10.17 -6.24
N PRO A 563 -4.86 9.93 -4.97
CA PRO A 563 -4.36 10.71 -3.85
C PRO A 563 -2.83 10.79 -3.79
N VAL A 564 -2.30 11.89 -3.30
CA VAL A 564 -0.86 12.16 -3.20
C VAL A 564 -0.48 12.34 -1.73
N MET A 565 0.00 11.28 -1.08
CA MET A 565 0.32 11.25 0.34
C MET A 565 1.81 11.44 0.63
N ALA A 566 2.69 10.93 -0.24
CA ALA A 566 4.13 11.05 -0.07
C ALA A 566 4.63 12.49 -0.21
N ALA A 567 5.80 12.75 0.33
CA ALA A 567 6.43 14.05 0.21
C ALA A 567 7.23 14.18 -1.09
N PRO A 568 7.06 15.28 -1.84
CA PRO A 568 7.83 15.53 -3.06
C PRO A 568 9.29 15.87 -2.75
N ILE A 569 10.15 15.65 -3.75
CA ILE A 569 11.54 16.08 -3.79
C ILE A 569 11.80 16.90 -5.04
N THR A 570 12.95 17.61 -5.08
CA THR A 570 13.44 18.24 -6.31
C THR A 570 14.91 17.93 -6.52
N TYR A 571 15.30 17.78 -7.77
CA TYR A 571 16.66 17.44 -8.19
C TYR A 571 16.98 18.04 -9.58
N GLU A 572 18.22 17.95 -10.03
CA GLU A 572 18.63 18.40 -11.35
C GLU A 572 19.37 17.27 -12.10
N VAL A 573 19.06 17.08 -13.37
CA VAL A 573 19.79 16.19 -14.28
C VAL A 573 20.01 16.93 -15.60
N ASP A 574 21.27 16.93 -16.08
CA ASP A 574 21.67 17.59 -17.33
C ASP A 574 21.25 19.06 -17.42
N GLY A 575 21.28 19.78 -16.29
CA GLY A 575 20.91 21.19 -16.20
C GLY A 575 19.41 21.46 -16.20
N GLU A 576 18.54 20.43 -16.16
CA GLU A 576 17.09 20.56 -16.02
C GLU A 576 16.66 20.19 -14.61
N GLN A 577 15.87 21.05 -13.97
CA GLN A 577 15.29 20.80 -12.65
C GLN A 577 13.99 19.99 -12.78
N TYR A 578 13.85 19.00 -11.91
CA TYR A 578 12.67 18.15 -11.78
C TYR A 578 12.05 18.29 -10.38
N ILE A 579 10.73 18.09 -10.29
CA ILE A 579 10.01 17.83 -9.05
C ILE A 579 9.40 16.45 -9.17
N ALA A 580 9.66 15.57 -8.21
CA ALA A 580 9.19 14.18 -8.26
C ALA A 580 8.46 13.79 -6.98
N VAL A 581 7.45 12.91 -7.12
CA VAL A 581 6.61 12.45 -6.02
C VAL A 581 6.05 11.05 -6.28
N LEU A 582 5.97 10.23 -5.23
CA LEU A 582 5.13 9.03 -5.27
C LEU A 582 3.67 9.43 -5.09
N VAL A 583 2.80 8.77 -5.82
CA VAL A 583 1.36 8.95 -5.71
C VAL A 583 0.68 7.61 -5.45
N GLY A 584 -0.38 7.63 -4.65
CA GLY A 584 -1.14 6.46 -4.23
C GLY A 584 -1.81 6.71 -2.88
N TRP A 585 -3.02 6.19 -2.68
CA TRP A 585 -3.78 6.27 -1.45
C TRP A 585 -3.29 5.22 -0.44
N GLY A 586 -3.33 5.52 0.85
CA GLY A 586 -2.93 4.56 1.89
C GLY A 586 -2.63 5.21 3.23
N GLY A 587 -2.05 4.41 4.14
CA GLY A 587 -1.83 4.78 5.52
C GLY A 587 -3.07 4.62 6.40
N ALA A 588 -3.03 5.16 7.61
CA ALA A 588 -4.06 4.95 8.63
C ALA A 588 -5.44 5.46 8.22
N TYR A 589 -5.52 6.65 7.65
CA TYR A 589 -6.81 7.33 7.43
C TYR A 589 -7.76 6.54 6.52
N PRO A 590 -7.36 6.07 5.32
CA PRO A 590 -8.27 5.30 4.47
C PRO A 590 -8.62 3.92 5.04
N LEU A 591 -7.77 3.34 5.87
CA LEU A 591 -8.07 2.06 6.51
C LEU A 591 -9.06 2.22 7.66
N LEU A 592 -8.84 3.19 8.55
CA LEU A 592 -9.58 3.32 9.81
C LEU A 592 -10.89 4.08 9.67
N GLN A 593 -10.94 5.10 8.79
CA GLN A 593 -12.05 6.07 8.78
C GLN A 593 -13.22 5.68 7.88
N GLY A 594 -13.13 4.59 7.13
CA GLY A 594 -14.24 4.08 6.31
C GLY A 594 -14.89 5.19 5.46
N LYS A 595 -16.18 5.44 5.67
CA LYS A 595 -16.94 6.48 4.94
C LYS A 595 -16.41 7.91 5.09
N GLN A 596 -15.67 8.23 6.15
CA GLN A 596 -15.12 9.58 6.29
C GLN A 596 -14.02 9.84 5.27
N SER A 597 -13.37 8.81 4.75
CA SER A 597 -12.37 8.96 3.69
C SER A 597 -12.95 9.57 2.41
N ASP A 598 -14.24 9.36 2.13
CA ASP A 598 -14.94 9.95 0.98
C ASP A 598 -14.92 11.47 1.00
N LYS A 599 -14.88 12.08 2.19
CA LYS A 599 -14.79 13.54 2.35
C LYS A 599 -13.45 14.13 1.92
N SER A 600 -12.43 13.30 1.77
CA SER A 600 -11.12 13.70 1.23
C SER A 600 -11.02 13.58 -0.29
N GLY A 601 -12.11 13.20 -0.96
CA GLY A 601 -12.12 12.97 -2.40
C GLY A 601 -11.52 11.60 -2.73
N ASN A 602 -12.20 10.52 -2.34
CA ASN A 602 -11.73 9.13 -2.48
C ASN A 602 -11.61 8.73 -3.96
N GLU A 603 -10.49 9.12 -4.57
CA GLU A 603 -10.16 8.76 -5.93
C GLU A 603 -9.59 7.33 -5.97
N ARG A 604 -9.74 6.68 -7.11
CA ARG A 604 -9.23 5.32 -7.33
C ARG A 604 -7.73 5.24 -7.03
N ASN A 605 -7.31 4.24 -6.27
CA ASN A 605 -5.89 4.05 -5.95
C ASN A 605 -5.12 3.49 -7.15
N VAL A 606 -4.19 4.31 -7.69
CA VAL A 606 -3.22 3.92 -8.73
C VAL A 606 -1.85 4.39 -8.26
N SER A 607 -1.00 3.46 -7.84
CA SER A 607 0.33 3.80 -7.34
C SER A 607 1.31 4.08 -8.48
N ARG A 608 1.96 5.25 -8.47
CA ARG A 608 2.92 5.69 -9.48
C ARG A 608 4.06 6.51 -8.89
N MET A 609 5.17 6.53 -9.60
CA MET A 609 6.19 7.57 -9.49
C MET A 609 5.96 8.60 -10.58
N LEU A 610 5.85 9.89 -10.23
CA LEU A 610 5.67 11.00 -11.16
C LEU A 610 6.86 11.95 -11.07
N ALA A 611 7.32 12.48 -12.21
CA ALA A 611 8.32 13.54 -12.26
C ALA A 611 7.90 14.64 -13.23
N PHE A 612 8.05 15.88 -12.80
CA PHE A 612 7.62 17.08 -13.52
C PHE A 612 8.83 17.97 -13.82
N LYS A 613 8.81 18.65 -14.96
CA LYS A 613 9.81 19.68 -15.33
C LYS A 613 9.16 20.81 -16.13
N ILE A 614 9.79 21.94 -16.26
CA ILE A 614 9.34 23.02 -17.14
C ILE A 614 9.21 22.47 -18.58
N GLY A 615 8.04 22.69 -19.20
CA GLY A 615 7.77 22.24 -20.56
C GLY A 615 7.61 20.72 -20.73
N GLY A 616 7.44 19.98 -19.63
CA GLY A 616 7.12 18.53 -19.69
C GLY A 616 5.82 18.29 -20.47
N ARG A 617 5.77 17.19 -21.28
CA ARG A 617 4.65 16.89 -22.20
C ARG A 617 4.14 15.45 -22.10
N ALA A 618 4.64 14.65 -21.17
CA ALA A 618 4.10 13.31 -20.96
C ALA A 618 2.65 13.40 -20.45
N ASN A 619 1.87 12.37 -20.76
CA ASN A 619 0.49 12.26 -20.29
C ASN A 619 0.31 10.97 -19.52
N LEU A 620 -0.47 11.02 -18.46
CA LEU A 620 -0.91 9.82 -17.77
C LEU A 620 -1.92 9.06 -18.63
N PRO A 621 -1.89 7.71 -18.63
CA PRO A 621 -2.90 6.92 -19.33
C PRO A 621 -4.29 7.18 -18.74
N ALA A 622 -5.33 7.06 -19.56
CA ALA A 622 -6.70 7.14 -19.06
C ALA A 622 -6.94 6.06 -18.00
N LEU A 623 -7.56 6.46 -16.89
CA LEU A 623 -7.96 5.50 -15.86
C LEU A 623 -9.04 4.58 -16.42
N PRO A 624 -8.97 3.26 -16.15
CA PRO A 624 -10.09 2.38 -16.43
C PRO A 624 -11.34 2.87 -15.65
N PRO A 625 -12.56 2.60 -16.16
CA PRO A 625 -13.77 2.94 -15.43
C PRO A 625 -13.74 2.38 -14.01
N GLU A 626 -14.21 3.16 -13.05
CA GLU A 626 -14.34 2.71 -11.68
C GLU A 626 -15.39 1.61 -11.58
N PRO A 627 -15.07 0.43 -10.98
CA PRO A 627 -16.08 -0.57 -10.71
C PRO A 627 -17.04 -0.02 -9.65
N LYS A 628 -18.30 0.20 -10.04
CA LYS A 628 -19.33 0.55 -9.05
C LYS A 628 -19.52 -0.61 -8.08
N LEU A 629 -19.39 -0.32 -6.79
CA LEU A 629 -19.72 -1.29 -5.75
C LEU A 629 -21.19 -1.67 -5.89
N THR A 630 -21.45 -2.95 -6.17
CA THR A 630 -22.79 -3.48 -6.19
C THR A 630 -23.02 -4.20 -4.86
N LEU A 631 -23.93 -3.68 -4.07
CA LEU A 631 -24.40 -4.36 -2.87
C LEU A 631 -25.46 -5.39 -3.28
N ASP A 632 -25.25 -6.64 -2.92
CA ASP A 632 -26.19 -7.75 -3.13
C ASP A 632 -26.13 -8.69 -1.90
N PRO A 633 -26.43 -8.14 -0.68
CA PRO A 633 -26.31 -8.90 0.54
C PRO A 633 -27.46 -9.92 0.69
N PRO A 634 -27.23 -11.02 1.42
CA PRO A 634 -28.32 -11.83 1.93
C PRO A 634 -29.26 -11.00 2.82
N ALA A 635 -30.48 -11.50 3.06
CA ALA A 635 -31.39 -10.86 4.00
C ALA A 635 -30.78 -10.80 5.41
N ALA A 636 -30.90 -9.65 6.08
CA ALA A 636 -30.51 -9.50 7.48
C ALA A 636 -31.54 -10.16 8.38
N THR A 637 -31.21 -11.32 8.94
CA THR A 637 -32.13 -12.15 9.76
C THR A 637 -31.69 -12.29 11.22
N ALA A 638 -30.46 -11.86 11.55
CA ALA A 638 -29.93 -11.92 12.91
C ALA A 638 -30.64 -10.92 13.85
N ASP A 639 -30.74 -11.29 15.11
CA ASP A 639 -31.28 -10.40 16.14
C ASP A 639 -30.30 -9.28 16.52
N ALA A 640 -30.80 -8.23 17.17
CA ALA A 640 -30.03 -7.07 17.54
C ALA A 640 -28.84 -7.36 18.48
N ALA A 641 -28.98 -8.39 19.35
CA ALA A 641 -27.90 -8.75 20.28
C ALA A 641 -26.74 -9.43 19.55
N THR A 642 -27.04 -10.34 18.60
CA THR A 642 -26.04 -10.98 17.74
C THR A 642 -25.31 -9.94 16.89
N VAL A 643 -26.04 -8.98 16.29
CA VAL A 643 -25.45 -7.91 15.49
C VAL A 643 -24.53 -7.01 16.35
N ALA A 644 -24.97 -6.63 17.56
CA ALA A 644 -24.14 -5.81 18.46
C ALA A 644 -22.86 -6.54 18.91
N ALA A 645 -22.95 -7.85 19.17
CA ALA A 645 -21.77 -8.67 19.47
C ALA A 645 -20.82 -8.73 18.25
N GLY A 646 -21.37 -8.88 17.04
CA GLY A 646 -20.63 -8.85 15.80
C GLY A 646 -19.94 -7.51 15.54
N GLU A 647 -20.60 -6.40 15.83
CA GLU A 647 -20.05 -5.04 15.73
C GLU A 647 -18.84 -4.85 16.65
N ALA A 648 -18.97 -5.27 17.92
CA ALA A 648 -17.85 -5.17 18.87
C ALA A 648 -16.62 -6.00 18.44
N LEU A 649 -16.87 -7.24 17.97
CA LEU A 649 -15.80 -8.12 17.45
C LEU A 649 -15.19 -7.57 16.14
N PHE A 650 -16.02 -7.04 15.25
CA PHE A 650 -15.57 -6.41 14.02
C PHE A 650 -14.67 -5.22 14.31
N GLY A 651 -15.07 -4.31 15.19
CA GLY A 651 -14.27 -3.15 15.60
C GLY A 651 -12.91 -3.56 16.13
N ARG A 652 -12.85 -4.64 16.89
CA ARG A 652 -11.61 -5.13 17.50
C ARG A 652 -10.65 -5.81 16.53
N PHE A 653 -11.16 -6.63 15.61
CA PHE A 653 -10.31 -7.52 14.80
C PHE A 653 -10.30 -7.18 13.30
N CYS A 654 -11.32 -6.54 12.79
CA CYS A 654 -11.51 -6.33 11.36
C CYS A 654 -11.46 -4.85 10.95
N GLY A 655 -12.00 -3.96 11.80
CA GLY A 655 -12.19 -2.55 11.50
C GLY A 655 -10.89 -1.80 11.21
N VAL A 656 -9.76 -2.24 11.81
CA VAL A 656 -8.44 -1.65 11.58
C VAL A 656 -7.99 -1.70 10.10
N CYS A 657 -8.45 -2.71 9.36
CA CYS A 657 -8.15 -2.84 7.93
C CYS A 657 -9.35 -2.50 7.06
N HIS A 658 -10.56 -3.00 7.44
CA HIS A 658 -11.77 -2.87 6.62
C HIS A 658 -12.62 -1.62 6.92
N GLY A 659 -12.11 -0.73 7.77
CA GLY A 659 -12.72 0.55 8.09
C GLY A 659 -13.96 0.47 8.98
N GLU A 660 -14.42 1.62 9.43
CA GLU A 660 -15.65 1.74 10.21
C GLU A 660 -16.85 1.27 9.39
N ALA A 661 -17.75 0.54 10.04
CA ALA A 661 -18.98 0.03 9.43
C ALA A 661 -18.76 -0.90 8.22
N ALA A 662 -17.60 -1.59 8.14
CA ALA A 662 -17.20 -2.48 7.04
C ALA A 662 -17.04 -1.79 5.68
N VAL A 663 -16.90 -0.45 5.69
CA VAL A 663 -16.68 0.39 4.50
C VAL A 663 -15.17 0.49 4.23
N GLY A 664 -14.69 -0.23 3.22
CA GLY A 664 -13.28 -0.14 2.83
C GLY A 664 -12.93 1.23 2.25
N GLY A 665 -11.74 1.76 2.60
CA GLY A 665 -11.23 3.05 2.11
C GLY A 665 -10.48 2.97 0.78
N GLY A 666 -10.75 1.98 -0.07
CA GLY A 666 -10.16 1.85 -1.41
C GLY A 666 -8.82 1.11 -1.47
N VAL A 667 -8.21 0.79 -0.33
CA VAL A 667 -6.92 0.06 -0.22
C VAL A 667 -7.16 -1.44 0.00
N VAL A 668 -8.16 -1.77 0.79
CA VAL A 668 -8.65 -3.13 1.05
C VAL A 668 -10.12 -3.24 0.67
N PRO A 669 -10.67 -4.45 0.44
CA PRO A 669 -12.05 -4.62 0.00
C PRO A 669 -13.07 -4.03 0.97
N ASP A 670 -14.09 -3.38 0.43
CA ASP A 670 -15.34 -3.06 1.13
C ASP A 670 -16.12 -4.36 1.33
N LEU A 671 -16.26 -4.79 2.58
CA LEU A 671 -16.85 -6.08 2.89
C LEU A 671 -18.35 -6.16 2.62
N ARG A 672 -19.04 -5.02 2.56
CA ARG A 672 -20.49 -4.98 2.26
C ARG A 672 -20.81 -5.51 0.86
N GLY A 673 -19.89 -5.33 -0.09
CA GLY A 673 -19.99 -5.88 -1.46
C GLY A 673 -19.28 -7.21 -1.63
N SER A 674 -18.74 -7.81 -0.58
CA SER A 674 -18.03 -9.08 -0.67
C SER A 674 -18.99 -10.23 -1.00
N PRO A 675 -18.68 -11.04 -2.02
CA PRO A 675 -19.49 -12.22 -2.33
C PRO A 675 -19.42 -13.28 -1.22
N PHE A 676 -18.45 -13.22 -0.34
CA PHE A 676 -18.22 -14.24 0.69
C PHE A 676 -19.15 -14.11 1.90
N ILE A 677 -19.78 -12.96 2.12
CA ILE A 677 -20.78 -12.82 3.20
C ILE A 677 -22.04 -13.66 2.97
N ALA A 678 -22.26 -14.13 1.76
CA ALA A 678 -23.41 -14.96 1.38
C ALA A 678 -23.16 -16.46 1.50
N VAL A 679 -21.93 -16.89 1.79
CA VAL A 679 -21.49 -18.28 1.63
C VAL A 679 -20.57 -18.74 2.77
N ASP A 680 -20.44 -20.05 2.99
CA ASP A 680 -19.64 -20.64 4.05
C ASP A 680 -18.13 -20.52 3.82
N ALA A 681 -17.69 -20.21 2.61
CA ALA A 681 -16.29 -19.82 2.35
C ALA A 681 -15.85 -18.61 3.20
N TRP A 682 -16.77 -17.83 3.76
CA TRP A 682 -16.50 -16.82 4.77
C TRP A 682 -15.65 -17.36 5.93
N TYR A 683 -16.01 -18.53 6.47
CA TYR A 683 -15.29 -19.12 7.61
C TYR A 683 -13.88 -19.56 7.22
N SER A 684 -13.73 -20.18 6.05
CA SER A 684 -12.41 -20.58 5.56
C SER A 684 -11.48 -19.37 5.32
N ILE A 685 -12.05 -18.22 4.94
CA ILE A 685 -11.30 -16.97 4.79
C ILE A 685 -10.94 -16.40 6.16
N VAL A 686 -11.93 -16.24 7.04
CA VAL A 686 -11.75 -15.53 8.30
C VAL A 686 -11.02 -16.39 9.33
N LEU A 687 -11.35 -17.67 9.47
CA LEU A 687 -10.75 -18.55 10.46
C LEU A 687 -9.51 -19.25 9.93
N ASP A 688 -9.60 -19.92 8.78
CA ASP A 688 -8.55 -20.83 8.30
C ASP A 688 -7.48 -20.12 7.43
N GLY A 689 -7.71 -18.84 7.04
CA GLY A 689 -6.74 -18.05 6.29
C GLY A 689 -6.61 -18.44 4.82
N ALA A 690 -7.71 -18.81 4.16
CA ALA A 690 -7.73 -19.13 2.72
C ALA A 690 -7.16 -17.99 1.85
N LEU A 691 -7.22 -16.72 2.30
CA LEU A 691 -6.67 -15.55 1.63
C LEU A 691 -5.42 -14.98 2.30
N LYS A 692 -4.71 -15.74 3.16
CA LYS A 692 -3.50 -15.27 3.88
C LYS A 692 -2.40 -14.75 2.96
N GLU A 693 -2.27 -15.33 1.78
CA GLU A 693 -1.31 -14.89 0.76
C GLU A 693 -1.68 -13.56 0.09
N GLY A 694 -2.91 -13.11 0.27
CA GLY A 694 -3.39 -11.78 -0.09
C GLY A 694 -3.30 -10.76 1.05
N GLY A 695 -2.92 -11.23 2.26
CA GLY A 695 -2.78 -10.39 3.45
C GLY A 695 -3.95 -10.49 4.45
N MET A 696 -4.97 -11.35 4.18
CA MET A 696 -6.04 -11.63 5.14
C MET A 696 -5.59 -12.76 6.09
N ALA A 697 -5.19 -12.40 7.30
CA ALA A 697 -4.70 -13.37 8.29
C ALA A 697 -5.81 -14.31 8.80
N PRO A 698 -5.46 -15.55 9.25
CA PRO A 698 -6.37 -16.41 9.97
C PRO A 698 -6.63 -15.88 11.38
N PHE A 699 -7.87 -15.95 11.84
CA PHE A 699 -8.28 -15.52 13.16
C PHE A 699 -8.74 -16.68 14.08
N GLU A 700 -8.53 -17.95 13.70
CA GLU A 700 -8.91 -19.11 14.49
C GLU A 700 -8.35 -19.12 15.92
N SER A 701 -7.19 -18.45 16.14
CA SER A 701 -6.57 -18.33 17.46
C SER A 701 -7.29 -17.38 18.43
N VAL A 702 -8.22 -16.55 17.92
CA VAL A 702 -8.91 -15.50 18.67
C VAL A 702 -10.42 -15.44 18.43
N LEU A 703 -10.93 -16.12 17.40
CA LEU A 703 -12.35 -16.21 17.06
C LEU A 703 -12.76 -17.65 16.85
N ASP A 704 -13.90 -18.02 17.43
CA ASP A 704 -14.60 -19.24 17.07
C ASP A 704 -15.61 -19.03 15.92
N ARG A 705 -16.22 -20.11 15.46
CA ARG A 705 -17.20 -20.06 14.36
C ARG A 705 -18.44 -19.21 14.69
N THR A 706 -18.89 -19.21 15.95
CA THR A 706 -20.04 -18.42 16.40
C THR A 706 -19.73 -16.93 16.34
N GLN A 707 -18.55 -16.56 16.81
CA GLN A 707 -18.06 -15.19 16.76
C GLN A 707 -17.83 -14.69 15.32
N ALA A 708 -17.25 -15.55 14.46
CA ALA A 708 -17.10 -15.25 13.03
C ALA A 708 -18.47 -15.12 12.33
N SER A 709 -19.50 -15.88 12.77
CA SER A 709 -20.88 -15.74 12.29
C SER A 709 -21.49 -14.40 12.71
N ALA A 710 -21.31 -13.99 13.96
CA ALA A 710 -21.81 -12.70 14.44
C ALA A 710 -21.18 -11.52 13.68
N ILE A 711 -19.86 -11.59 13.37
CA ILE A 711 -19.19 -10.59 12.52
C ILE A 711 -19.83 -10.58 11.11
N ARG A 712 -20.09 -11.76 10.52
CA ARG A 712 -20.75 -11.88 9.21
C ARG A 712 -22.11 -11.21 9.22
N ASP A 713 -22.91 -11.49 10.25
CA ASP A 713 -24.27 -10.94 10.41
C ASP A 713 -24.25 -9.41 10.55
N TYR A 714 -23.26 -8.87 11.28
CA TYR A 714 -23.04 -7.42 11.34
C TYR A 714 -22.74 -6.84 9.95
N VAL A 715 -21.83 -7.45 9.18
CA VAL A 715 -21.49 -6.98 7.81
C VAL A 715 -22.73 -7.08 6.89
N ILE A 716 -23.51 -8.15 6.98
CA ILE A 716 -24.78 -8.30 6.24
C ILE A 716 -25.76 -7.20 6.62
N GLN A 717 -25.92 -6.90 7.91
CA GLN A 717 -26.78 -5.82 8.37
C GLN A 717 -26.33 -4.47 7.83
N ARG A 718 -25.01 -4.18 7.85
CA ARG A 718 -24.44 -2.94 7.30
C ARG A 718 -24.67 -2.80 5.80
N ALA A 719 -24.50 -3.90 5.05
CA ALA A 719 -24.77 -3.93 3.62
C ALA A 719 -26.25 -3.65 3.29
N ASN A 720 -27.19 -4.20 4.07
CA ASN A 720 -28.62 -3.95 3.90
C ASN A 720 -29.03 -2.52 4.30
N ALA A 721 -28.41 -1.93 5.34
CA ALA A 721 -28.72 -0.58 5.79
C ALA A 721 -28.29 0.49 4.76
N ASP A 722 -27.20 0.26 4.04
CA ASP A 722 -26.70 1.19 3.04
C ASP A 722 -27.29 0.94 1.63
N ASP A 723 -28.01 -0.16 1.42
CA ASP A 723 -28.77 -0.44 0.20
C ASP A 723 -30.14 0.31 0.19
N THR A 724 -30.14 1.55 0.71
CA THR A 724 -31.36 2.38 0.78
C THR A 724 -31.90 2.74 -0.61
N ALA A 725 -31.11 2.67 -1.66
CA ALA A 725 -31.58 2.82 -3.05
C ALA A 725 -32.46 1.65 -3.51
N ARG A 726 -32.36 0.48 -2.87
CA ARG A 726 -33.22 -0.69 -3.13
C ARG A 726 -34.61 -0.55 -2.49
N SER A 727 -34.72 0.13 -1.35
CA SER A 727 -35.98 0.26 -0.59
C SER A 727 -37.05 1.08 -1.28
N ALA A 728 -36.71 1.89 -2.30
CA ALA A 728 -37.66 2.70 -3.07
C ALA A 728 -38.11 2.04 -4.39
N LYS A 729 -37.43 0.96 -4.84
CA LYS A 729 -37.84 0.18 -6.01
C LYS A 729 -38.56 -1.04 -5.52
N THR A 730 -39.89 -1.09 -5.72
CA THR A 730 -40.66 -2.34 -5.63
C THR A 730 -39.85 -3.42 -6.32
N LEU A 731 -39.35 -4.42 -5.58
CA LEU A 731 -38.49 -5.47 -6.09
C LEU A 731 -39.24 -6.22 -7.21
N ARG A 732 -38.94 -5.86 -8.46
CA ARG A 732 -39.43 -6.63 -9.60
C ARG A 732 -38.77 -8.01 -9.51
N GLN A 733 -39.59 -9.03 -9.43
CA GLN A 733 -39.10 -10.41 -9.51
C GLN A 733 -38.58 -10.66 -10.94
N PRO A 734 -37.38 -11.23 -11.11
CA PRO A 734 -36.88 -11.63 -12.41
C PRO A 734 -37.86 -12.56 -13.12
N ASN A 735 -38.12 -12.35 -14.40
CA ASN A 735 -39.07 -13.12 -15.19
C ASN A 735 -38.34 -14.05 -16.17
N PRO A 736 -38.18 -15.36 -15.87
CA PRO A 736 -37.48 -16.28 -16.74
C PRO A 736 -38.20 -16.50 -18.08
N ASN A 737 -39.50 -16.28 -18.17
CA ASN A 737 -40.25 -16.37 -19.46
C ASN A 737 -39.89 -15.22 -20.38
N ARG A 738 -39.76 -13.99 -19.83
CA ARG A 738 -39.21 -12.86 -20.61
C ARG A 738 -37.75 -13.10 -20.96
N GLY A 739 -36.98 -13.67 -20.03
CA GLY A 739 -35.57 -14.09 -20.28
C GLY A 739 -35.47 -15.05 -21.45
N SER A 740 -36.38 -16.03 -21.57
CA SER A 740 -36.41 -16.98 -22.69
C SER A 740 -36.63 -16.32 -24.04
N ILE A 741 -37.42 -15.26 -24.12
CA ILE A 741 -37.65 -14.48 -25.33
C ILE A 741 -36.36 -13.75 -25.73
N ILE A 742 -35.69 -13.11 -24.77
CA ILE A 742 -34.42 -12.43 -25.03
C ILE A 742 -33.36 -13.44 -25.50
N VAL A 743 -33.29 -14.60 -24.88
CA VAL A 743 -32.35 -15.67 -25.21
C VAL A 743 -32.58 -16.13 -26.66
N ALA A 744 -33.84 -16.23 -27.10
CA ALA A 744 -34.21 -16.67 -28.48
C ALA A 744 -34.06 -15.59 -29.55
N GLN A 745 -34.36 -14.33 -29.23
CA GLN A 745 -34.56 -13.26 -30.20
C GLN A 745 -33.61 -12.05 -30.02
N GLY A 746 -32.96 -11.92 -28.86
CA GLY A 746 -32.23 -10.72 -28.52
C GLY A 746 -33.14 -9.58 -28.05
N THR A 747 -32.65 -8.35 -28.11
CA THR A 747 -33.39 -7.15 -27.72
C THR A 747 -33.47 -6.11 -28.82
N ALA A 748 -34.50 -5.27 -28.77
CA ALA A 748 -34.62 -4.12 -29.67
C ALA A 748 -33.49 -3.10 -29.56
N SER A 749 -32.77 -3.08 -28.37
CA SER A 749 -31.59 -2.26 -28.13
C SER A 749 -30.30 -2.82 -28.74
N GLY A 750 -30.37 -3.94 -29.46
CA GLY A 750 -29.24 -4.49 -30.21
C GLY A 750 -28.46 -5.62 -29.52
N ALA A 751 -28.93 -6.16 -28.41
CA ALA A 751 -28.34 -7.38 -27.86
C ALA A 751 -28.67 -8.55 -28.74
N ALA A 752 -27.68 -9.30 -29.24
CA ALA A 752 -27.85 -10.50 -29.99
C ALA A 752 -28.53 -11.61 -29.16
N ALA A 753 -29.26 -12.51 -29.82
CA ALA A 753 -29.86 -13.66 -29.19
C ALA A 753 -28.82 -14.57 -28.55
N CYS A 754 -28.92 -14.82 -27.23
CA CYS A 754 -27.93 -15.60 -26.47
C CYS A 754 -27.78 -17.03 -27.01
N ALA A 755 -28.88 -17.60 -27.50
CA ALA A 755 -28.94 -18.97 -28.06
C ALA A 755 -28.03 -19.18 -29.26
N GLN A 756 -27.62 -18.12 -29.97
CA GLN A 756 -26.72 -18.23 -31.14
C GLN A 756 -25.33 -18.76 -30.74
N CYS A 757 -24.89 -18.47 -29.50
CA CYS A 757 -23.58 -18.88 -28.98
C CYS A 757 -23.67 -19.88 -27.84
N HIS A 758 -24.61 -19.69 -26.89
CA HIS A 758 -24.75 -20.51 -25.71
C HIS A 758 -25.74 -21.64 -25.81
N ALA A 759 -26.37 -21.82 -26.97
CA ALA A 759 -27.56 -22.62 -27.21
C ALA A 759 -28.75 -22.23 -26.30
N PHE A 760 -29.97 -22.58 -26.71
CA PHE A 760 -31.17 -22.32 -25.90
C PHE A 760 -31.12 -23.07 -24.53
N SER A 761 -30.51 -24.24 -24.56
CA SER A 761 -30.27 -25.04 -23.35
C SER A 761 -29.20 -24.49 -22.41
N GLY A 762 -28.43 -23.46 -22.79
CA GLY A 762 -27.28 -22.99 -22.01
C GLY A 762 -26.08 -23.96 -21.95
N GLY A 763 -26.16 -25.08 -22.72
CA GLY A 763 -25.11 -26.10 -22.79
C GLY A 763 -24.02 -25.78 -23.80
N SER A 764 -24.23 -24.80 -24.67
CA SER A 764 -23.32 -24.47 -25.79
C SER A 764 -23.26 -25.60 -26.86
N ASP A 765 -22.31 -25.52 -27.75
CA ASP A 765 -22.10 -26.47 -28.84
C ASP A 765 -21.13 -27.65 -28.52
N GLY A 766 -20.62 -27.67 -27.28
CA GLY A 766 -19.67 -28.69 -26.81
C GLY A 766 -18.20 -28.49 -27.22
N THR A 767 -17.91 -27.52 -28.11
CA THR A 767 -16.52 -27.24 -28.57
C THR A 767 -15.65 -26.57 -27.49
N GLY A 768 -16.27 -25.95 -26.48
CA GLY A 768 -15.58 -25.15 -25.48
C GLY A 768 -15.24 -23.72 -25.93
N ALA A 769 -15.63 -23.31 -27.14
CA ALA A 769 -15.52 -21.93 -27.62
C ALA A 769 -16.43 -21.00 -26.80
N PHE A 770 -17.64 -21.51 -26.44
CA PHE A 770 -18.57 -20.82 -25.57
C PHE A 770 -18.79 -21.61 -24.27
N PRO A 771 -18.87 -20.96 -23.10
CA PRO A 771 -19.03 -21.66 -21.84
C PRO A 771 -20.42 -22.28 -21.69
N ARG A 772 -20.49 -23.38 -20.94
CA ARG A 772 -21.73 -23.85 -20.35
C ARG A 772 -22.19 -22.84 -19.28
N ILE A 773 -23.41 -22.34 -19.40
CA ILE A 773 -24.02 -21.38 -18.49
C ILE A 773 -25.29 -21.87 -17.81
N ALA A 774 -25.83 -23.00 -18.25
CA ALA A 774 -26.96 -23.66 -17.62
C ALA A 774 -26.62 -24.14 -16.20
N GLY A 775 -27.56 -23.96 -15.28
CA GLY A 775 -27.41 -24.40 -13.88
C GLY A 775 -26.46 -23.53 -13.02
N GLN A 776 -25.97 -22.41 -13.53
CA GLN A 776 -25.27 -21.41 -12.74
C GLN A 776 -26.29 -20.59 -11.95
N SER A 777 -25.92 -20.10 -10.75
CA SER A 777 -26.84 -19.27 -9.99
C SER A 777 -27.20 -17.98 -10.73
N ALA A 778 -28.45 -17.53 -10.59
CA ALA A 778 -28.94 -16.31 -11.23
C ALA A 778 -28.12 -15.08 -10.80
N SER A 779 -27.76 -14.98 -9.52
CA SER A 779 -26.93 -13.90 -9.00
C SER A 779 -25.52 -13.87 -9.62
N TYR A 780 -24.90 -15.03 -9.78
CA TYR A 780 -23.59 -15.09 -10.47
C TYR A 780 -23.71 -14.69 -11.93
N LEU A 781 -24.69 -15.20 -12.68
CA LEU A 781 -24.88 -14.85 -14.10
C LEU A 781 -25.18 -13.36 -14.28
N SER A 782 -26.09 -12.82 -13.46
CA SER A 782 -26.43 -11.41 -13.45
C SER A 782 -25.21 -10.52 -13.19
N ARG A 783 -24.39 -10.88 -12.18
CA ARG A 783 -23.13 -10.18 -11.89
C ARG A 783 -22.16 -10.23 -13.08
N GLN A 784 -21.97 -11.40 -13.69
CA GLN A 784 -21.07 -11.52 -14.84
C GLN A 784 -21.52 -10.68 -16.05
N LEU A 785 -22.83 -10.60 -16.31
CA LEU A 785 -23.36 -9.73 -17.37
C LEU A 785 -23.12 -8.25 -17.04
N ARG A 786 -23.32 -7.83 -15.79
CA ARG A 786 -22.99 -6.46 -15.33
C ARG A 786 -21.49 -6.17 -15.43
N ASP A 787 -20.64 -7.13 -15.07
CA ASP A 787 -19.18 -7.01 -15.20
C ASP A 787 -18.74 -6.85 -16.67
N PHE A 788 -19.38 -7.53 -17.61
CA PHE A 788 -19.16 -7.33 -19.03
C PHE A 788 -19.65 -5.95 -19.49
N ALA A 789 -20.84 -5.53 -19.07
CA ALA A 789 -21.40 -4.23 -19.44
C ALA A 789 -20.56 -3.06 -18.94
N SER A 790 -20.03 -3.14 -17.71
CA SER A 790 -19.17 -2.12 -17.12
C SER A 790 -17.72 -2.15 -17.62
N GLY A 791 -17.27 -3.26 -18.22
CA GLY A 791 -15.89 -3.46 -18.68
C GLY A 791 -14.93 -3.96 -17.59
N VAL A 792 -15.39 -4.28 -16.39
CA VAL A 792 -14.59 -4.94 -15.33
C VAL A 792 -14.16 -6.34 -15.78
N ARG A 793 -15.02 -7.02 -16.54
CA ARG A 793 -14.71 -8.24 -17.28
C ARG A 793 -14.80 -7.93 -18.76
N MET A 794 -13.68 -7.85 -19.46
CA MET A 794 -13.64 -7.49 -20.87
C MET A 794 -13.71 -8.74 -21.75
N ASN A 795 -14.56 -8.70 -22.78
CA ASN A 795 -14.62 -9.70 -23.84
C ASN A 795 -15.16 -9.07 -25.13
N ALA A 796 -14.51 -9.32 -26.25
CA ALA A 796 -14.86 -8.69 -27.53
C ALA A 796 -16.30 -9.00 -27.99
N VAL A 797 -16.85 -10.16 -27.60
CA VAL A 797 -18.21 -10.60 -27.95
C VAL A 797 -19.21 -10.21 -26.86
N MET A 798 -18.95 -10.58 -25.60
CA MET A 798 -19.91 -10.41 -24.50
C MET A 798 -20.08 -8.96 -24.03
N THR A 799 -19.02 -8.14 -24.10
CA THR A 799 -19.10 -6.75 -23.64
C THR A 799 -20.12 -5.91 -24.42
N PRO A 800 -20.13 -5.88 -25.77
CA PRO A 800 -21.15 -5.15 -26.52
C PRO A 800 -22.56 -5.72 -26.34
N ILE A 801 -22.72 -7.05 -26.21
CA ILE A 801 -24.02 -7.68 -25.97
C ILE A 801 -24.55 -7.26 -24.58
N ALA A 802 -23.73 -7.36 -23.56
CA ALA A 802 -24.16 -7.02 -22.20
C ALA A 802 -24.48 -5.52 -22.02
N ARG A 803 -23.80 -4.62 -22.75
CA ARG A 803 -24.11 -3.19 -22.76
C ARG A 803 -25.45 -2.85 -23.40
N ALA A 804 -25.91 -3.70 -24.32
CA ALA A 804 -27.20 -3.52 -24.99
C ALA A 804 -28.39 -4.10 -24.19
N LEU A 805 -28.13 -4.77 -23.05
CA LEU A 805 -29.16 -5.26 -22.12
C LEU A 805 -29.48 -4.19 -21.07
N SER A 806 -30.76 -3.98 -20.78
CA SER A 806 -31.18 -3.22 -19.60
C SER A 806 -30.88 -4.02 -18.30
N PRO A 807 -30.84 -3.37 -17.13
CA PRO A 807 -30.71 -4.09 -15.85
C PRO A 807 -31.75 -5.19 -15.66
N ASP A 808 -32.98 -4.94 -16.10
CA ASP A 808 -34.08 -5.89 -16.04
C ASP A 808 -33.91 -7.08 -17.01
N ASP A 809 -33.37 -6.82 -18.21
CA ASP A 809 -33.05 -7.88 -19.18
C ASP A 809 -31.94 -8.80 -18.68
N ILE A 810 -30.94 -8.22 -18.00
CA ILE A 810 -29.84 -8.97 -17.38
C ILE A 810 -30.40 -9.96 -16.34
N ASP A 811 -31.28 -9.47 -15.44
CA ASP A 811 -31.83 -10.31 -14.39
C ASP A 811 -32.78 -11.39 -14.95
N ASP A 812 -33.56 -11.08 -15.97
CA ASP A 812 -34.47 -12.05 -16.64
C ASP A 812 -33.69 -13.15 -17.35
N VAL A 813 -32.65 -12.80 -18.12
CA VAL A 813 -31.79 -13.77 -18.80
C VAL A 813 -31.03 -14.64 -17.79
N ALA A 814 -30.54 -14.04 -16.70
CA ALA A 814 -29.88 -14.78 -15.63
C ALA A 814 -30.82 -15.78 -14.97
N ALA A 815 -32.06 -15.37 -14.67
CA ALA A 815 -33.10 -16.25 -14.12
C ALA A 815 -33.46 -17.38 -15.08
N TYR A 816 -33.53 -17.12 -16.39
CA TYR A 816 -33.76 -18.16 -17.36
C TYR A 816 -32.69 -19.25 -17.32
N PHE A 817 -31.41 -18.89 -17.48
CA PHE A 817 -30.32 -19.87 -17.56
C PHE A 817 -30.08 -20.59 -16.22
N ALA A 818 -30.40 -19.96 -15.11
CA ALA A 818 -30.34 -20.61 -13.79
C ALA A 818 -31.36 -21.73 -13.63
N ASN A 819 -32.50 -21.61 -14.29
CA ASN A 819 -33.59 -22.59 -14.23
C ASN A 819 -33.56 -23.64 -15.32
N VAL A 820 -32.63 -23.54 -16.30
CA VAL A 820 -32.51 -24.51 -17.38
C VAL A 820 -31.69 -25.71 -16.92
N GLU A 821 -32.33 -26.86 -16.87
CA GLU A 821 -31.67 -28.14 -16.64
C GLU A 821 -31.10 -28.68 -17.98
N THR A 822 -29.78 -28.78 -18.03
CA THR A 822 -29.11 -29.32 -19.23
C THR A 822 -28.19 -30.46 -18.83
N PRO A 823 -28.31 -31.63 -19.39
CA PRO A 823 -27.38 -32.73 -19.15
C PRO A 823 -25.94 -32.32 -19.49
N LEU A 824 -25.00 -32.86 -18.73
CA LEU A 824 -23.59 -32.72 -19.09
C LEU A 824 -23.30 -33.58 -20.32
N LEU A 825 -22.78 -32.94 -21.38
CA LEU A 825 -22.43 -33.64 -22.61
C LEU A 825 -21.33 -34.66 -22.35
N PRO A 826 -21.34 -35.83 -23.03
CA PRO A 826 -20.17 -36.69 -23.07
C PRO A 826 -19.04 -35.95 -23.78
N LEU A 827 -17.94 -35.76 -23.08
CA LEU A 827 -16.75 -35.08 -23.61
C LEU A 827 -15.66 -36.14 -23.83
N ALA A 828 -14.73 -35.85 -24.76
CA ALA A 828 -13.55 -36.69 -24.95
C ALA A 828 -12.80 -36.82 -23.61
N SER A 829 -12.32 -38.06 -23.31
CA SER A 829 -11.56 -38.31 -22.11
C SER A 829 -10.26 -37.51 -22.15
N ALA A 830 -9.98 -36.78 -21.07
CA ALA A 830 -8.68 -36.14 -20.88
C ALA A 830 -7.64 -37.18 -20.41
N ASP A 831 -6.38 -36.83 -20.57
CA ASP A 831 -5.27 -37.66 -20.01
C ASP A 831 -5.54 -37.93 -18.51
N PRO A 832 -5.62 -39.20 -18.08
CA PRO A 832 -5.89 -39.57 -16.69
C PRO A 832 -4.87 -39.03 -15.69
N ASP A 833 -3.60 -38.87 -16.09
CA ASP A 833 -2.56 -38.31 -15.24
C ASP A 833 -2.78 -36.79 -15.01
N LEU A 834 -3.20 -36.10 -16.06
CA LEU A 834 -3.53 -34.68 -15.99
C LEU A 834 -4.75 -34.46 -15.09
N VAL A 835 -5.77 -35.30 -15.22
CA VAL A 835 -6.99 -35.24 -14.39
C VAL A 835 -6.66 -35.48 -12.92
N ARG A 836 -5.82 -36.49 -12.59
CA ARG A 836 -5.40 -36.78 -11.20
C ARG A 836 -4.61 -35.61 -10.58
N LYS A 837 -3.71 -34.98 -11.36
CA LYS A 837 -2.99 -33.78 -10.90
C LYS A 837 -3.96 -32.64 -10.63
N GLY A 838 -4.95 -32.45 -11.48
CA GLY A 838 -5.99 -31.43 -11.32
C GLY A 838 -6.86 -31.68 -10.11
N GLU A 839 -7.23 -32.95 -9.87
CA GLU A 839 -7.98 -33.37 -8.68
C GLU A 839 -7.23 -33.06 -7.39
N ALA A 840 -5.94 -33.42 -7.32
CA ALA A 840 -5.10 -33.12 -6.18
C ALA A 840 -4.98 -31.61 -5.93
N LEU A 841 -4.76 -30.83 -7.00
CA LEU A 841 -4.71 -29.37 -6.89
C LEU A 841 -6.07 -28.77 -6.47
N ALA A 842 -7.18 -29.30 -6.97
CA ALA A 842 -8.52 -28.85 -6.59
C ALA A 842 -8.85 -29.18 -5.12
N ALA A 843 -8.39 -30.33 -4.62
CA ALA A 843 -8.64 -30.78 -3.25
C ALA A 843 -7.73 -30.09 -2.22
N THR A 844 -6.42 -30.08 -2.45
CA THR A 844 -5.42 -29.68 -1.44
C THR A 844 -4.66 -28.40 -1.79
N GLY A 845 -4.74 -27.92 -3.04
CA GLY A 845 -3.98 -26.77 -3.49
C GLY A 845 -2.50 -27.05 -3.70
N ASN A 846 -1.70 -25.99 -3.70
CA ASN A 846 -0.25 -26.02 -3.78
C ASN A 846 0.33 -25.15 -2.66
N ALA A 847 0.67 -25.76 -1.53
CA ALA A 847 1.16 -25.08 -0.34
C ALA A 847 2.48 -24.31 -0.61
N ALA A 848 3.35 -24.85 -1.47
CA ALA A 848 4.61 -24.18 -1.82
C ALA A 848 4.40 -22.87 -2.58
N LYS A 849 3.28 -22.72 -3.30
CA LYS A 849 2.86 -21.50 -4.00
C LYS A 849 1.84 -20.69 -3.21
N GLY A 850 1.44 -21.13 -1.99
CA GLY A 850 0.38 -20.51 -1.22
C GLY A 850 -0.97 -20.51 -1.96
N ILE A 851 -1.31 -21.59 -2.64
CA ILE A 851 -2.58 -21.77 -3.35
C ILE A 851 -3.43 -22.75 -2.54
N PRO A 852 -4.58 -22.35 -1.98
CA PRO A 852 -5.51 -23.26 -1.30
C PRO A 852 -6.16 -24.20 -2.31
N GLY A 853 -6.74 -25.32 -1.84
CA GLY A 853 -7.57 -26.17 -2.69
C GLY A 853 -8.74 -25.37 -3.27
N CYS A 854 -8.96 -25.49 -4.57
CA CYS A 854 -10.05 -24.75 -5.25
C CYS A 854 -11.43 -25.12 -4.66
N GLY A 855 -11.57 -26.36 -4.16
CA GLY A 855 -12.77 -26.85 -3.48
C GLY A 855 -13.14 -26.10 -2.19
N VAL A 856 -12.19 -25.38 -1.57
CA VAL A 856 -12.45 -24.55 -0.37
C VAL A 856 -13.50 -23.48 -0.64
N CYS A 857 -13.47 -22.90 -1.85
CA CYS A 857 -14.46 -21.91 -2.27
C CYS A 857 -15.48 -22.48 -3.24
N HIS A 858 -15.04 -23.30 -4.21
CA HIS A 858 -15.92 -23.82 -5.27
C HIS A 858 -16.64 -25.14 -4.91
N GLY A 859 -16.55 -25.57 -3.64
CA GLY A 859 -17.16 -26.80 -3.17
C GLY A 859 -16.46 -28.07 -3.66
N ALA A 860 -16.66 -29.18 -2.99
CA ALA A 860 -16.10 -30.47 -3.36
C ALA A 860 -16.57 -30.87 -4.78
N GLY A 861 -15.62 -31.22 -5.66
CA GLY A 861 -15.93 -31.54 -7.05
C GLY A 861 -16.36 -30.34 -7.91
N GLY A 862 -16.33 -29.12 -7.39
CA GLY A 862 -16.65 -27.92 -8.14
C GLY A 862 -18.16 -27.63 -8.29
N VAL A 863 -18.96 -28.03 -7.29
CA VAL A 863 -20.42 -27.81 -7.28
C VAL A 863 -20.81 -26.33 -7.09
N GLY A 864 -19.81 -25.46 -6.86
CA GLY A 864 -20.05 -24.06 -6.55
C GLY A 864 -20.63 -23.88 -5.16
N GLU A 865 -20.81 -22.61 -4.78
CA GLU A 865 -21.51 -22.23 -3.57
C GLU A 865 -22.46 -21.05 -3.91
N PRO A 866 -23.72 -21.37 -4.24
CA PRO A 866 -24.72 -20.34 -4.51
C PRO A 866 -24.90 -19.39 -3.32
N PRO A 867 -25.24 -18.12 -3.53
CA PRO A 867 -25.56 -17.51 -4.82
C PRO A 867 -24.36 -17.00 -5.61
N THR A 868 -23.15 -16.97 -5.06
CA THR A 868 -22.06 -16.14 -5.58
C THR A 868 -20.88 -16.89 -6.18
N ILE A 869 -20.57 -18.10 -5.69
CA ILE A 869 -19.43 -18.88 -6.18
C ILE A 869 -19.87 -19.82 -7.31
N PRO A 870 -19.25 -19.71 -8.50
CA PRO A 870 -19.72 -20.45 -9.66
C PRO A 870 -19.50 -21.96 -9.55
N TYR A 871 -20.43 -22.67 -10.15
CA TYR A 871 -20.34 -24.09 -10.47
C TYR A 871 -19.27 -24.32 -11.55
N LEU A 872 -18.31 -25.19 -11.30
CA LEU A 872 -17.19 -25.50 -12.21
C LEU A 872 -17.29 -26.88 -12.85
N ALA A 873 -17.99 -27.85 -12.19
CA ALA A 873 -18.08 -29.22 -12.67
C ALA A 873 -18.72 -29.28 -14.06
N GLY A 874 -18.12 -30.05 -14.97
CA GLY A 874 -18.58 -30.17 -16.33
C GLY A 874 -18.41 -28.91 -17.19
N GLN A 875 -17.70 -27.90 -16.73
CA GLN A 875 -17.30 -26.74 -17.55
C GLN A 875 -16.17 -27.13 -18.51
N TYR A 876 -16.22 -26.63 -19.72
CA TYR A 876 -15.21 -26.96 -20.74
C TYR A 876 -13.81 -26.56 -20.33
N ALA A 877 -12.84 -27.48 -20.47
CA ALA A 877 -11.47 -27.28 -20.03
C ALA A 877 -10.82 -26.07 -20.72
N HIS A 878 -11.03 -25.94 -22.04
CA HIS A 878 -10.51 -24.78 -22.78
C HIS A 878 -11.01 -23.44 -22.22
N TYR A 879 -12.32 -23.37 -21.90
CA TYR A 879 -12.88 -22.16 -21.31
C TYR A 879 -12.32 -21.89 -19.91
N THR A 880 -12.23 -22.92 -19.07
CA THR A 880 -11.69 -22.78 -17.69
C THR A 880 -10.23 -22.30 -17.71
N ALA A 881 -9.39 -22.90 -18.57
CA ALA A 881 -8.00 -22.51 -18.76
C ALA A 881 -7.91 -21.04 -19.25
N LEU A 882 -8.71 -20.68 -20.25
CA LEU A 882 -8.73 -19.31 -20.76
C LEU A 882 -9.10 -18.30 -19.66
N GLN A 883 -10.07 -18.60 -18.80
CA GLN A 883 -10.46 -17.70 -17.73
C GLN A 883 -9.33 -17.48 -16.72
N LEU A 884 -8.60 -18.53 -16.32
CA LEU A 884 -7.44 -18.42 -15.44
C LEU A 884 -6.32 -17.59 -16.08
N GLN A 885 -6.04 -17.82 -17.37
CA GLN A 885 -5.05 -17.04 -18.13
C GLN A 885 -5.48 -15.56 -18.30
N MET A 886 -6.77 -15.28 -18.42
CA MET A 886 -7.26 -13.90 -18.49
C MET A 886 -7.04 -13.15 -17.17
N TRP A 887 -7.17 -13.80 -16.00
CA TRP A 887 -6.80 -13.21 -14.73
C TRP A 887 -5.30 -13.02 -14.60
N GLN A 888 -4.47 -13.98 -15.03
CA GLN A 888 -3.01 -13.84 -15.05
C GLN A 888 -2.56 -12.59 -15.81
N ARG A 889 -3.16 -12.37 -16.99
CA ARG A 889 -2.80 -11.28 -17.92
C ARG A 889 -3.53 -9.97 -17.63
N GLY A 890 -4.38 -9.91 -16.60
CA GLY A 890 -5.12 -8.70 -16.22
C GLY A 890 -6.27 -8.30 -17.16
N PHE A 891 -6.68 -9.15 -18.09
CA PHE A 891 -7.85 -8.92 -18.95
C PHE A 891 -9.17 -9.19 -18.22
N ARG A 892 -9.15 -10.03 -17.20
CA ARG A 892 -10.27 -10.26 -16.29
C ARG A 892 -9.92 -9.69 -14.93
N ARG A 893 -10.69 -8.70 -14.44
CA ARG A 893 -10.38 -7.91 -13.25
C ARG A 893 -11.38 -8.07 -12.12
N ASN A 894 -12.50 -8.74 -12.34
CA ASN A 894 -13.42 -9.12 -11.28
C ASN A 894 -12.78 -10.19 -10.38
N SER A 895 -13.07 -10.16 -9.09
CA SER A 895 -12.41 -11.01 -8.06
C SER A 895 -10.88 -10.85 -7.98
N PRO A 896 -10.38 -9.61 -7.82
CA PRO A 896 -8.94 -9.36 -7.70
C PRO A 896 -8.37 -9.95 -6.40
N GLU A 897 -9.18 -10.01 -5.36
CA GLU A 897 -8.82 -10.48 -4.01
C GLU A 897 -8.71 -12.00 -3.89
N ALA A 898 -9.29 -12.76 -4.83
CA ALA A 898 -9.27 -14.22 -4.80
C ALA A 898 -8.76 -14.80 -6.12
N MET A 899 -9.61 -14.86 -7.16
CA MET A 899 -9.26 -15.58 -8.39
C MET A 899 -8.05 -15.00 -9.12
N ALA A 900 -7.90 -13.67 -9.18
CA ALA A 900 -6.73 -13.04 -9.79
C ALA A 900 -5.45 -13.31 -8.98
N LEU A 901 -5.56 -13.38 -7.65
CA LEU A 901 -4.45 -13.68 -6.75
C LEU A 901 -3.90 -15.10 -7.02
N PHE A 902 -4.79 -16.10 -7.08
CA PHE A 902 -4.37 -17.49 -7.24
C PHE A 902 -3.99 -17.83 -8.69
N ALA A 903 -4.73 -17.30 -9.67
CA ALA A 903 -4.43 -17.55 -11.08
C ALA A 903 -3.02 -17.11 -11.47
N LYS A 904 -2.51 -15.99 -10.92
CA LYS A 904 -1.14 -15.50 -11.17
C LYS A 904 -0.04 -16.43 -10.66
N LYS A 905 -0.35 -17.33 -9.72
CA LYS A 905 0.60 -18.27 -9.13
C LYS A 905 0.60 -19.64 -9.83
N LEU A 906 -0.44 -19.93 -10.62
CA LEU A 906 -0.55 -21.17 -11.38
C LEU A 906 0.36 -21.13 -12.61
N ASP A 907 1.02 -22.22 -12.92
CA ASP A 907 1.69 -22.42 -14.19
C ASP A 907 0.76 -23.06 -15.23
N ASP A 908 1.20 -23.13 -16.50
CA ASP A 908 0.38 -23.62 -17.61
C ASP A 908 0.00 -25.11 -17.43
N GLN A 909 0.82 -25.91 -16.76
CA GLN A 909 0.52 -27.33 -16.50
C GLN A 909 -0.55 -27.45 -15.41
N GLU A 910 -0.46 -26.66 -14.35
CA GLU A 910 -1.47 -26.62 -13.28
C GLU A 910 -2.81 -26.10 -13.79
N ILE A 911 -2.82 -25.07 -14.67
CA ILE A 911 -4.02 -24.57 -15.34
C ILE A 911 -4.65 -25.67 -16.19
N ALA A 912 -3.85 -26.36 -17.01
CA ALA A 912 -4.35 -27.45 -17.85
C ALA A 912 -4.91 -28.60 -17.00
N ALA A 913 -4.24 -28.95 -15.90
CA ALA A 913 -4.65 -30.01 -15.00
C ALA A 913 -5.99 -29.72 -14.32
N VAL A 914 -6.13 -28.57 -13.66
CA VAL A 914 -7.36 -28.18 -12.97
C VAL A 914 -8.54 -28.01 -13.95
N ALA A 915 -8.27 -27.51 -15.15
CA ALA A 915 -9.27 -27.39 -16.19
C ALA A 915 -9.77 -28.76 -16.69
N ALA A 916 -8.85 -29.71 -16.91
CA ALA A 916 -9.17 -31.09 -17.27
C ALA A 916 -9.98 -31.80 -16.19
N TYR A 917 -9.61 -31.65 -14.92
CA TYR A 917 -10.35 -32.21 -13.80
C TYR A 917 -11.78 -31.70 -13.76
N TYR A 918 -12.02 -30.37 -13.74
CA TYR A 918 -13.39 -29.85 -13.66
C TYR A 918 -14.23 -30.19 -14.88
N GLN A 919 -13.65 -30.34 -16.06
CA GLN A 919 -14.39 -30.83 -17.22
C GLN A 919 -14.94 -32.25 -17.01
N GLN A 920 -14.18 -33.12 -16.34
CA GLN A 920 -14.55 -34.49 -16.07
C GLN A 920 -15.38 -34.66 -14.78
N ALA A 921 -15.33 -33.69 -13.90
CA ALA A 921 -16.01 -33.75 -12.61
C ALA A 921 -17.52 -33.96 -12.78
N ARG A 922 -18.05 -34.94 -12.08
CA ARG A 922 -19.48 -35.31 -12.04
C ARG A 922 -19.87 -35.48 -10.59
N PRO A 923 -20.23 -34.39 -9.89
CA PRO A 923 -20.68 -34.49 -8.51
C PRO A 923 -21.93 -35.34 -8.42
N SER A 924 -22.04 -36.13 -7.35
CA SER A 924 -23.25 -36.94 -7.09
C SER A 924 -24.47 -36.05 -6.87
N ALA A 925 -25.66 -36.50 -7.22
CA ALA A 925 -26.91 -35.76 -7.01
C ALA A 925 -27.15 -35.37 -5.54
N ALA A 926 -26.53 -36.06 -4.57
CA ALA A 926 -26.57 -35.73 -3.14
C ALA A 926 -25.71 -34.52 -2.76
N ALA A 927 -24.69 -34.16 -3.60
CA ALA A 927 -23.86 -32.97 -3.39
C ALA A 927 -24.39 -31.71 -4.11
N ALA A 928 -25.30 -31.87 -5.03
CA ALA A 928 -26.06 -30.80 -5.64
C ALA A 928 -27.23 -30.42 -4.73
N VAL A 929 -26.95 -29.68 -3.66
CA VAL A 929 -28.05 -29.04 -2.88
C VAL A 929 -28.76 -28.09 -3.83
N GLN A 930 -29.99 -28.43 -4.15
CA GLN A 930 -30.84 -27.56 -4.96
C GLN A 930 -30.91 -26.18 -4.31
N PRO A 931 -30.69 -25.08 -5.02
CA PRO A 931 -31.00 -23.77 -4.48
C PRO A 931 -32.49 -23.75 -4.16
N ASN A 932 -32.83 -23.31 -2.95
CA ASN A 932 -34.20 -23.15 -2.48
C ASN A 932 -35.05 -22.49 -3.57
N ARG A 933 -36.17 -23.17 -3.88
CA ARG A 933 -37.27 -22.64 -4.68
C ARG A 933 -37.81 -21.36 -4.07
#